data_e926184d61dba38c7d2a6f54910e69e4
#
_entry.id   e926184d61dba38c7d2a6f54910e69e4
#
_cell.length_a   1.000
_cell.length_b   1.000
_cell.length_c   1.000
_cell.angle_alpha   90.00
_cell.angle_beta   90.00
_cell.angle_gamma   90.00
#
_symmetry.space_group_name_H-M   'P 1'
#
loop_
_entity.id
_entity.type
_entity.pdbx_description
1 polymer ?
#
loop_
_entity_poly.entity_id
_entity_poly.type
_entity_poly.pdbx_seq_one_letter_code
_entity_poly.pdbx_strand_id
1 'polypeptide(L)'
;MTSATDPVLHTPVSPDWGPPTASAAAPPTAVPAAALPDRAPRWSLPALTAILVLAAVLYSWNLSGSSMNTFYSGAVWAATKSWKAWFFGSLDPGNFLTVDKPPLATMVMGLSSRIFGFGTWQMMAPMIVLALATIYILHSTVKRVWGHGAATVAALVLALTPITVAINRDNNPDTLLVFLMVSGSALAFRATRDEKLLPLLGAAACFGLAFNTKLLAGWIALPAVFALYLYASKATWAKRAVNLALAAVVLAVSSFWWAVAVSLVPASDRPYIGGSTDGSAWDLIMGYDGLGRVFGGEGNGGGGGGGGGGFSGSAGLGRMFNDILGGQISWLLPFSAIALAGGLVLCGRAPRTDLRRMALVLWGGWTLLHYVIFATAQGTMHPYYTTALAPGIAVLCGGGGAMLVRAFRTDKRWIWVLPLAFGVTGVWAIVLLRRASGWNTWLWPTIGVLTVAGIVGMLVFRSGARVRLLTASLAVAVVAALAGPTAYAMAVPFGSTGGGMGGTNPTAGPSTGSGMGGGPGGNRGGGFPGGGEMPGGTQQGGGRNSQAGGGTGGGFPGGANGEAPGGGMPGQAPGGTGELPGAGNGNGNGNGNGNGNGELPGGTGEMPGGGTGTGRTGGGFGGGGMGGGGNRGGVDSDLIAYLKKHRDGATWLLAVSNSQSAAQIELSSQEPVISMWGFTGSDNAMTVAKLKELVKAGKLHYIQVGGSGMRGGMGGNNSVSSAVTAWVQKYGTAVKESAYSKTTTSGSTSNSKSSSSSSSPSQSTTSTLYRLDPSDVS
;
A
#
# COMPACT_ATOMS: atom_id res chain seq x y z
N MET A 1 -55.80 63.19 71.26
CA MET A 1 -55.19 64.36 71.87
C MET A 1 -53.70 64.33 71.68
N THR A 2 -53.25 65.33 70.96
CA THR A 2 -51.91 65.89 70.77
C THR A 2 -50.77 65.02 70.22
N SER A 3 -50.56 65.29 68.97
CA SER A 3 -49.42 65.12 68.14
C SER A 3 -48.18 65.87 68.67
N ALA A 4 -46.98 65.29 68.50
CA ALA A 4 -45.72 66.03 68.51
C ALA A 4 -44.86 65.55 67.35
N THR A 5 -44.68 66.39 66.38
CA THR A 5 -43.79 66.29 65.18
C THR A 5 -42.38 66.71 65.64
N ASP A 6 -41.36 65.83 65.35
CA ASP A 6 -39.95 66.20 65.42
C ASP A 6 -39.42 66.58 64.03
N PRO A 7 -38.49 67.56 63.94
CA PRO A 7 -38.00 68.04 62.66
C PRO A 7 -36.78 67.23 62.16
N VAL A 8 -36.80 66.90 60.88
CA VAL A 8 -35.70 66.22 60.13
C VAL A 8 -34.56 67.20 59.87
N LEU A 9 -33.38 66.89 60.39
CA LEU A 9 -32.11 67.58 60.09
C LEU A 9 -31.59 67.11 58.70
N HIS A 10 -31.55 67.99 57.72
CA HIS A 10 -30.86 67.81 56.45
C HIS A 10 -29.36 68.04 56.65
N THR A 11 -28.52 67.01 56.45
CA THR A 11 -27.08 67.13 56.27
C THR A 11 -26.77 67.30 54.74
N PRO A 12 -25.84 68.23 54.34
CA PRO A 12 -25.49 68.46 52.98
C PRO A 12 -24.61 67.31 52.42
N VAL A 13 -25.02 66.73 51.33
CA VAL A 13 -24.23 65.71 50.53
C VAL A 13 -23.16 66.44 49.74
N SER A 14 -21.87 66.16 50.00
CA SER A 14 -20.75 66.59 49.18
C SER A 14 -20.71 65.78 47.92
N PRO A 15 -20.43 66.36 46.75
CA PRO A 15 -20.25 65.58 45.50
C PRO A 15 -18.91 64.86 45.51
N ASP A 16 -18.99 63.53 45.45
CA ASP A 16 -17.84 62.64 45.33
C ASP A 16 -17.39 62.54 43.89
N TRP A 17 -16.25 63.15 43.54
CA TRP A 17 -15.58 63.04 42.29
C TRP A 17 -14.63 61.85 42.27
N GLY A 18 -15.19 60.63 42.24
CA GLY A 18 -14.41 59.44 41.95
C GLY A 18 -14.15 59.27 40.45
N PRO A 19 -12.95 58.84 40.04
CA PRO A 19 -12.69 58.59 38.63
C PRO A 19 -13.59 57.48 38.07
N PRO A 20 -14.00 57.49 36.78
CA PRO A 20 -14.89 56.49 36.19
C PRO A 20 -14.23 55.14 36.23
N THR A 21 -14.81 54.21 36.99
CA THR A 21 -14.45 52.79 36.97
C THR A 21 -14.71 52.28 35.56
N ALA A 22 -13.63 51.95 34.84
CA ALA A 22 -13.71 51.24 33.57
C ALA A 22 -14.52 49.94 33.81
N SER A 23 -15.69 49.86 33.21
CA SER A 23 -16.51 48.65 33.14
C SER A 23 -15.67 47.56 32.54
N ALA A 24 -15.19 46.63 33.39
CA ALA A 24 -14.51 45.41 32.90
C ALA A 24 -15.49 44.68 31.99
N ALA A 25 -15.18 44.67 30.71
CA ALA A 25 -15.92 43.85 29.75
C ALA A 25 -15.93 42.41 30.25
N ALA A 26 -17.11 41.88 30.48
CA ALA A 26 -17.30 40.51 30.92
C ALA A 26 -16.53 39.59 29.92
N PRO A 27 -15.76 38.61 30.42
CA PRO A 27 -15.06 37.67 29.52
C PRO A 27 -16.09 37.05 28.57
N PRO A 28 -15.75 36.90 27.27
CA PRO A 28 -16.69 36.32 26.32
C PRO A 28 -17.13 34.96 26.86
N THR A 29 -18.42 34.84 27.14
CA THR A 29 -19.08 33.60 27.60
C THR A 29 -18.65 32.50 26.67
N ALA A 30 -17.92 31.51 27.19
CA ALA A 30 -17.59 30.30 26.48
C ALA A 30 -18.90 29.74 25.89
N VAL A 31 -19.01 29.73 24.56
CA VAL A 31 -20.18 29.16 23.87
C VAL A 31 -20.32 27.73 24.39
N PRO A 32 -21.44 27.36 25.04
CA PRO A 32 -21.64 26.02 25.55
C PRO A 32 -21.39 25.04 24.42
N ALA A 33 -20.53 24.06 24.63
CA ALA A 33 -20.41 22.94 23.71
C ALA A 33 -21.83 22.41 23.49
N ALA A 34 -22.37 22.52 22.27
CA ALA A 34 -23.72 22.10 21.97
C ALA A 34 -23.87 20.66 22.48
N ALA A 35 -24.70 20.47 23.50
CA ALA A 35 -25.00 19.17 24.03
C ALA A 35 -25.47 18.31 22.85
N LEU A 36 -24.82 17.17 22.65
CA LEU A 36 -25.25 16.21 21.63
C LEU A 36 -26.69 15.82 21.97
N PRO A 37 -27.61 15.80 20.99
CA PRO A 37 -29.00 15.45 21.27
C PRO A 37 -29.04 14.07 21.95
N ASP A 38 -29.79 13.96 23.06
CA ASP A 38 -29.92 12.76 23.91
C ASP A 38 -30.44 11.52 23.14
N ARG A 39 -31.01 11.72 21.95
CA ARG A 39 -31.49 10.64 21.09
C ARG A 39 -30.79 10.68 19.72
N ALA A 40 -30.24 9.52 19.33
CA ALA A 40 -29.65 9.35 18.01
C ALA A 40 -30.70 9.65 16.90
N PRO A 41 -30.34 10.41 15.86
CA PRO A 41 -31.22 10.63 14.72
C PRO A 41 -31.66 9.29 14.10
N ARG A 42 -32.93 9.14 13.80
CA ARG A 42 -33.51 7.89 13.25
C ARG A 42 -32.79 7.37 12.01
N TRP A 43 -32.18 8.24 11.23
CA TRP A 43 -31.43 7.90 10.01
C TRP A 43 -30.00 7.36 10.28
N SER A 44 -29.44 7.60 11.46
CA SER A 44 -28.01 7.33 11.73
C SER A 44 -27.66 5.84 11.69
N LEU A 45 -28.47 4.98 12.29
CA LEU A 45 -28.25 3.54 12.26
C LEU A 45 -28.49 2.96 10.85
N PRO A 46 -29.60 3.25 10.17
CA PRO A 46 -29.79 2.86 8.77
C PRO A 46 -28.65 3.29 7.84
N ALA A 47 -28.15 4.52 7.99
CA ALA A 47 -27.04 5.01 7.17
C ALA A 47 -25.74 4.22 7.42
N LEU A 48 -25.40 3.96 8.68
CA LEU A 48 -24.24 3.12 9.01
C LEU A 48 -24.39 1.70 8.47
N THR A 49 -25.58 1.10 8.64
CA THR A 49 -25.86 -0.24 8.11
C THR A 49 -25.71 -0.27 6.59
N ALA A 50 -26.26 0.73 5.88
CA ALA A 50 -26.11 0.83 4.43
C ALA A 50 -24.64 0.93 3.99
N ILE A 51 -23.83 1.71 4.71
CA ILE A 51 -22.39 1.82 4.44
C ILE A 51 -21.67 0.48 4.70
N LEU A 52 -21.99 -0.20 5.79
CA LEU A 52 -21.38 -1.51 6.10
C LEU A 52 -21.78 -2.57 5.07
N VAL A 53 -23.03 -2.57 4.63
CA VAL A 53 -23.51 -3.46 3.55
C VAL A 53 -22.81 -3.13 2.22
N LEU A 54 -22.71 -1.84 1.87
CA LEU A 54 -21.96 -1.41 0.68
C LEU A 54 -20.50 -1.88 0.74
N ALA A 55 -19.83 -1.66 1.87
CA ALA A 55 -18.46 -2.12 2.07
C ALA A 55 -18.35 -3.65 1.99
N ALA A 56 -19.28 -4.39 2.63
CA ALA A 56 -19.32 -5.84 2.55
C ALA A 56 -19.45 -6.32 1.10
N VAL A 57 -20.34 -5.71 0.31
CA VAL A 57 -20.49 -6.03 -1.11
C VAL A 57 -19.20 -5.72 -1.87
N LEU A 58 -18.60 -4.53 -1.69
CA LEU A 58 -17.35 -4.16 -2.38
C LEU A 58 -16.20 -5.11 -2.04
N TYR A 59 -16.11 -5.58 -0.79
CA TYR A 59 -15.01 -6.44 -0.33
C TYR A 59 -15.23 -7.92 -0.67
N SER A 60 -16.46 -8.35 -0.90
CA SER A 60 -16.79 -9.77 -1.07
C SER A 60 -17.36 -10.16 -2.45
N TRP A 61 -17.89 -9.22 -3.24
CA TRP A 61 -18.46 -9.52 -4.54
C TRP A 61 -17.44 -10.17 -5.46
N ASN A 62 -17.76 -11.33 -6.05
CA ASN A 62 -16.87 -12.09 -6.93
C ASN A 62 -15.46 -12.33 -6.32
N LEU A 63 -15.39 -12.58 -5.02
CA LEU A 63 -14.12 -12.73 -4.31
C LEU A 63 -13.35 -13.96 -4.80
N SER A 64 -14.03 -15.04 -5.16
CA SER A 64 -13.41 -16.25 -5.71
C SER A 64 -12.74 -16.04 -7.07
N GLY A 65 -13.16 -15.02 -7.82
CA GLY A 65 -12.51 -14.61 -9.06
C GLY A 65 -11.35 -13.62 -8.88
N SER A 66 -11.09 -13.18 -7.65
CA SER A 66 -9.96 -12.28 -7.34
C SER A 66 -8.66 -13.08 -7.29
N SER A 67 -7.58 -12.52 -7.85
CA SER A 67 -6.25 -13.08 -7.68
C SER A 67 -5.74 -12.77 -6.27
N MET A 68 -5.52 -13.84 -5.47
CA MET A 68 -4.91 -13.72 -4.15
C MET A 68 -3.39 -13.70 -4.28
N ASN A 69 -2.71 -13.13 -3.29
CA ASN A 69 -1.27 -13.24 -3.19
C ASN A 69 -0.88 -14.71 -2.92
N THR A 70 -0.27 -15.36 -3.91
CA THR A 70 0.09 -16.79 -3.84
C THR A 70 1.07 -17.07 -2.71
N PHE A 71 1.99 -16.15 -2.42
CA PHE A 71 2.97 -16.25 -1.34
C PHE A 71 2.29 -16.42 0.04
N TYR A 72 1.32 -15.55 0.37
CA TYR A 72 0.58 -15.70 1.61
C TYR A 72 -0.43 -16.87 1.56
N SER A 73 -0.97 -17.18 0.38
CA SER A 73 -1.84 -18.36 0.23
C SER A 73 -1.09 -19.66 0.52
N GLY A 74 0.18 -19.78 0.09
CA GLY A 74 1.05 -20.92 0.42
C GLY A 74 1.22 -21.05 1.94
N ALA A 75 1.59 -19.96 2.62
CA ALA A 75 1.76 -19.96 4.07
C ALA A 75 0.45 -20.32 4.82
N VAL A 76 -0.70 -19.81 4.36
CA VAL A 76 -2.01 -20.18 4.93
C VAL A 76 -2.32 -21.65 4.69
N TRP A 77 -2.03 -22.17 3.50
CA TRP A 77 -2.18 -23.59 3.21
C TRP A 77 -1.26 -24.45 4.10
N ALA A 78 0.01 -24.09 4.22
CA ALA A 78 0.96 -24.75 5.13
C ALA A 78 0.47 -24.73 6.57
N ALA A 79 -0.08 -23.61 7.04
CA ALA A 79 -0.68 -23.48 8.36
C ALA A 79 -1.85 -24.45 8.58
N THR A 80 -2.60 -24.84 7.54
CA THR A 80 -3.67 -25.86 7.67
C THR A 80 -3.11 -27.27 7.87
N LYS A 81 -1.89 -27.55 7.44
CA LYS A 81 -1.26 -28.87 7.49
C LYS A 81 -0.39 -29.07 8.73
N SER A 82 0.24 -28.00 9.25
CA SER A 82 1.20 -28.05 10.35
C SER A 82 0.97 -26.94 11.36
N TRP A 83 0.86 -27.27 12.67
CA TRP A 83 0.81 -26.27 13.75
C TRP A 83 2.14 -25.55 13.89
N LYS A 84 3.26 -26.21 13.56
CA LYS A 84 4.57 -25.57 13.52
C LYS A 84 4.61 -24.51 12.41
N ALA A 85 4.13 -24.84 11.21
CA ALA A 85 4.01 -23.88 10.11
C ALA A 85 3.08 -22.71 10.46
N TRP A 86 1.97 -22.98 11.16
CA TRP A 86 1.06 -21.94 11.64
C TRP A 86 1.74 -20.97 12.60
N PHE A 87 2.54 -21.50 13.58
CA PHE A 87 3.21 -20.68 14.58
C PHE A 87 4.34 -19.82 13.98
N PHE A 88 5.16 -20.42 13.13
CA PHE A 88 6.30 -19.71 12.52
C PHE A 88 5.91 -18.86 11.30
N GLY A 89 4.75 -19.10 10.68
CA GLY A 89 4.38 -18.52 9.40
C GLY A 89 5.18 -19.11 8.25
N SER A 90 5.45 -20.44 8.32
CA SER A 90 6.22 -21.13 7.28
C SER A 90 5.47 -21.14 5.95
N LEU A 91 6.23 -20.99 4.86
CA LEU A 91 5.70 -21.04 3.51
C LEU A 91 5.23 -22.47 3.15
N ASP A 92 5.94 -23.47 3.65
CA ASP A 92 5.72 -24.91 3.39
C ASP A 92 5.43 -25.70 4.67
N PRO A 93 4.66 -26.80 4.62
CA PRO A 93 4.37 -27.64 5.77
C PRO A 93 5.59 -28.36 6.37
N GLY A 94 6.66 -28.55 5.58
CA GLY A 94 7.92 -29.13 6.01
C GLY A 94 8.78 -28.17 6.86
N ASN A 95 8.40 -26.89 6.92
CA ASN A 95 9.02 -25.84 7.72
C ASN A 95 10.46 -25.51 7.31
N PHE A 96 10.69 -25.32 6.02
CA PHE A 96 12.00 -24.91 5.52
C PHE A 96 12.24 -23.40 5.68
N LEU A 97 11.28 -22.55 5.22
CA LEU A 97 11.39 -21.10 5.21
C LEU A 97 10.06 -20.46 5.65
N THR A 98 10.12 -19.32 6.35
CA THR A 98 8.93 -18.52 6.67
C THR A 98 8.63 -17.49 5.60
N VAL A 99 7.44 -16.88 5.66
CA VAL A 99 7.18 -15.61 4.97
C VAL A 99 8.07 -14.50 5.56
N ASP A 100 8.23 -13.42 4.80
CA ASP A 100 9.09 -12.26 5.12
C ASP A 100 8.44 -11.29 6.14
N LYS A 101 7.46 -11.75 6.93
CA LYS A 101 6.71 -10.94 7.92
C LYS A 101 6.35 -11.77 9.14
N PRO A 102 6.17 -11.13 10.30
CA PRO A 102 5.60 -11.81 11.45
C PRO A 102 4.22 -12.41 11.14
N PRO A 103 3.89 -13.57 11.71
CA PRO A 103 2.82 -14.42 11.20
C PRO A 103 1.40 -14.07 11.66
N LEU A 104 1.16 -13.00 12.41
CA LEU A 104 -0.15 -12.77 13.03
C LEU A 104 -1.31 -12.78 12.01
N ALA A 105 -1.12 -12.20 10.82
CA ALA A 105 -2.16 -12.19 9.80
C ALA A 105 -2.37 -13.60 9.20
N THR A 106 -1.28 -14.32 8.89
CA THR A 106 -1.35 -15.69 8.40
C THR A 106 -1.86 -16.65 9.47
N MET A 107 -1.61 -16.39 10.77
CA MET A 107 -2.20 -17.13 11.88
C MET A 107 -3.73 -17.01 11.90
N VAL A 108 -4.27 -15.78 11.74
CA VAL A 108 -5.72 -15.54 11.73
C VAL A 108 -6.37 -16.21 10.52
N MET A 109 -5.81 -16.02 9.32
CA MET A 109 -6.30 -16.65 8.10
C MET A 109 -6.13 -18.17 8.13
N GLY A 110 -5.00 -18.65 8.63
CA GLY A 110 -4.68 -20.07 8.77
C GLY A 110 -5.59 -20.79 9.75
N LEU A 111 -5.92 -20.17 10.89
CA LEU A 111 -6.87 -20.74 11.85
C LEU A 111 -8.28 -20.86 11.24
N SER A 112 -8.75 -19.83 10.56
CA SER A 112 -10.02 -19.89 9.84
C SER A 112 -10.04 -20.99 8.78
N SER A 113 -8.96 -21.06 7.97
CA SER A 113 -8.83 -22.10 6.94
C SER A 113 -8.64 -23.49 7.52
N ARG A 114 -8.08 -23.63 8.71
CA ARG A 114 -7.94 -24.91 9.41
C ARG A 114 -9.29 -25.44 9.92
N ILE A 115 -10.16 -24.54 10.36
CA ILE A 115 -11.50 -24.89 10.89
C ILE A 115 -12.48 -25.17 9.76
N PHE A 116 -12.49 -24.32 8.72
CA PHE A 116 -13.53 -24.32 7.68
C PHE A 116 -13.05 -24.90 6.33
N GLY A 117 -11.81 -25.41 6.25
CA GLY A 117 -11.17 -25.84 5.02
C GLY A 117 -10.39 -24.72 4.32
N PHE A 118 -9.42 -25.09 3.47
CA PHE A 118 -8.62 -24.13 2.72
C PHE A 118 -9.38 -23.62 1.49
N GLY A 119 -9.47 -22.31 1.34
CA GLY A 119 -10.11 -21.65 0.19
C GLY A 119 -10.12 -20.15 0.35
N THR A 120 -10.45 -19.43 -0.73
CA THR A 120 -10.47 -17.96 -0.76
C THR A 120 -11.36 -17.36 0.32
N TRP A 121 -12.59 -17.88 0.47
CA TRP A 121 -13.54 -17.38 1.46
C TRP A 121 -13.08 -17.63 2.89
N GLN A 122 -12.53 -18.81 3.15
CA GLN A 122 -12.07 -19.19 4.47
C GLN A 122 -10.87 -18.34 4.93
N MET A 123 -9.98 -17.97 4.01
CA MET A 123 -8.90 -17.02 4.28
C MET A 123 -9.45 -15.61 4.51
N MET A 124 -10.36 -15.15 3.66
CA MET A 124 -10.74 -13.75 3.60
C MET A 124 -11.87 -13.36 4.54
N ALA A 125 -12.74 -14.28 4.96
CA ALA A 125 -13.87 -13.97 5.84
C ALA A 125 -13.44 -13.23 7.12
N PRO A 126 -12.42 -13.68 7.89
CA PRO A 126 -11.98 -12.93 9.06
C PRO A 126 -11.43 -11.54 8.69
N MET A 127 -10.74 -11.38 7.56
CA MET A 127 -10.21 -10.09 7.11
C MET A 127 -11.35 -9.13 6.75
N ILE A 128 -12.37 -9.58 6.03
CA ILE A 128 -13.56 -8.77 5.70
C ILE A 128 -14.27 -8.31 6.98
N VAL A 129 -14.46 -9.19 7.96
CA VAL A 129 -15.06 -8.84 9.25
C VAL A 129 -14.25 -7.74 9.96
N LEU A 130 -12.92 -7.85 9.97
CA LEU A 130 -12.03 -6.84 10.55
C LEU A 130 -12.08 -5.50 9.79
N ALA A 131 -12.19 -5.54 8.46
CA ALA A 131 -12.37 -4.34 7.65
C ALA A 131 -13.68 -3.60 7.98
N LEU A 132 -14.78 -4.34 8.11
CA LEU A 132 -16.08 -3.79 8.52
C LEU A 132 -16.05 -3.26 9.96
N ALA A 133 -15.40 -3.97 10.87
CA ALA A 133 -15.18 -3.52 12.24
C ALA A 133 -14.35 -2.23 12.30
N THR A 134 -13.37 -2.06 11.41
CA THR A 134 -12.59 -0.82 11.27
C THR A 134 -13.49 0.37 10.93
N ILE A 135 -14.38 0.22 9.96
CA ILE A 135 -15.37 1.26 9.59
C ILE A 135 -16.26 1.59 10.79
N TYR A 136 -16.77 0.58 11.51
CA TYR A 136 -17.60 0.76 12.68
C TYR A 136 -16.90 1.50 13.82
N ILE A 137 -15.66 1.12 14.15
CA ILE A 137 -14.86 1.74 15.21
C ILE A 137 -14.56 3.20 14.87
N LEU A 138 -14.14 3.47 13.62
CA LEU A 138 -13.88 4.82 13.14
C LEU A 138 -15.14 5.68 13.20
N HIS A 139 -16.28 5.19 12.68
CA HIS A 139 -17.58 5.86 12.78
C HIS A 139 -17.92 6.18 14.24
N SER A 140 -17.78 5.20 15.15
CA SER A 140 -18.11 5.36 16.57
C SER A 140 -17.23 6.41 17.25
N THR A 141 -15.95 6.49 16.87
CA THR A 141 -15.00 7.48 17.39
C THR A 141 -15.35 8.89 16.89
N VAL A 142 -15.58 9.05 15.59
CA VAL A 142 -15.94 10.35 14.99
C VAL A 142 -17.29 10.84 15.52
N LYS A 143 -18.27 9.94 15.66
CA LYS A 143 -19.60 10.25 16.19
C LYS A 143 -19.56 10.93 17.56
N ARG A 144 -18.69 10.46 18.45
CA ARG A 144 -18.54 10.99 19.81
C ARG A 144 -17.99 12.41 19.86
N VAL A 145 -17.26 12.84 18.83
CA VAL A 145 -16.60 14.16 18.78
C VAL A 145 -17.40 15.17 17.96
N TRP A 146 -17.90 14.76 16.79
CA TRP A 146 -18.51 15.67 15.81
C TRP A 146 -19.95 15.31 15.45
N GLY A 147 -20.50 14.24 16.02
CA GLY A 147 -21.86 13.80 15.81
C GLY A 147 -22.04 12.87 14.59
N HIS A 148 -23.30 12.50 14.36
CA HIS A 148 -23.67 11.42 13.43
C HIS A 148 -23.34 11.73 11.96
N GLY A 149 -23.57 12.97 11.48
CA GLY A 149 -23.31 13.36 10.10
C GLY A 149 -21.83 13.28 9.72
N ALA A 150 -20.96 13.80 10.60
CA ALA A 150 -19.52 13.69 10.44
C ALA A 150 -19.05 12.22 10.41
N ALA A 151 -19.60 11.39 11.28
CA ALA A 151 -19.27 9.97 11.36
C ALA A 151 -19.71 9.20 10.11
N THR A 152 -20.89 9.51 9.58
CA THR A 152 -21.39 8.90 8.33
C THR A 152 -20.48 9.25 7.14
N VAL A 153 -20.07 10.52 7.02
CA VAL A 153 -19.13 10.93 5.96
C VAL A 153 -17.79 10.22 6.13
N ALA A 154 -17.23 10.17 7.34
CA ALA A 154 -15.98 9.48 7.60
C ALA A 154 -16.05 7.98 7.26
N ALA A 155 -17.13 7.30 7.66
CA ALA A 155 -17.34 5.89 7.34
C ALA A 155 -17.44 5.66 5.82
N LEU A 156 -18.16 6.53 5.11
CA LEU A 156 -18.32 6.45 3.66
C LEU A 156 -16.99 6.71 2.92
N VAL A 157 -16.21 7.70 3.35
CA VAL A 157 -14.88 7.97 2.79
C VAL A 157 -13.96 6.77 2.95
N LEU A 158 -13.91 6.16 4.15
CA LEU A 158 -13.09 4.96 4.37
C LEU A 158 -13.53 3.78 3.51
N ALA A 159 -14.84 3.52 3.43
CA ALA A 159 -15.43 2.42 2.66
C ALA A 159 -15.17 2.54 1.16
N LEU A 160 -15.11 3.77 0.63
CA LEU A 160 -14.97 4.07 -0.80
C LEU A 160 -13.54 4.49 -1.20
N THR A 161 -12.57 4.46 -0.28
CA THR A 161 -11.17 4.71 -0.63
C THR A 161 -10.67 3.58 -1.54
N PRO A 162 -10.20 3.87 -2.78
CA PRO A 162 -9.92 2.85 -3.77
C PRO A 162 -8.95 1.78 -3.31
N ILE A 163 -7.80 2.17 -2.78
CA ILE A 163 -6.79 1.22 -2.31
C ILE A 163 -7.26 0.39 -1.12
N THR A 164 -8.17 0.93 -0.28
CA THR A 164 -8.75 0.19 0.84
C THR A 164 -9.68 -0.92 0.33
N VAL A 165 -10.42 -0.68 -0.76
CA VAL A 165 -11.23 -1.74 -1.40
C VAL A 165 -10.32 -2.81 -1.99
N ALA A 166 -9.25 -2.43 -2.69
CA ALA A 166 -8.34 -3.37 -3.31
C ALA A 166 -7.68 -4.29 -2.27
N ILE A 167 -7.16 -3.72 -1.17
CA ILE A 167 -6.43 -4.50 -0.16
C ILE A 167 -7.35 -5.37 0.72
N ASN A 168 -8.58 -4.93 0.98
CA ASN A 168 -9.54 -5.74 1.74
C ASN A 168 -10.10 -6.94 0.95
N ARG A 169 -9.73 -7.07 -0.31
CA ARG A 169 -10.03 -8.20 -1.20
C ARG A 169 -8.82 -9.10 -1.46
N ASP A 170 -7.71 -8.83 -0.79
CA ASP A 170 -6.45 -9.55 -0.93
C ASP A 170 -5.99 -10.07 0.44
N ASN A 171 -5.29 -11.19 0.44
CA ASN A 171 -4.82 -11.86 1.67
C ASN A 171 -3.51 -11.29 2.22
N ASN A 172 -3.21 -10.03 1.92
CA ASN A 172 -2.13 -9.28 2.54
C ASN A 172 -2.43 -8.95 4.01
N PRO A 173 -1.40 -8.73 4.85
CA PRO A 173 -1.56 -8.45 6.28
C PRO A 173 -2.17 -7.07 6.59
N ASP A 174 -2.27 -6.17 5.61
CA ASP A 174 -2.60 -4.75 5.82
C ASP A 174 -4.00 -4.51 6.38
N THR A 175 -4.98 -5.36 6.07
CA THR A 175 -6.33 -5.26 6.65
C THR A 175 -6.31 -5.42 8.17
N LEU A 176 -5.62 -6.44 8.69
CA LEU A 176 -5.46 -6.64 10.13
C LEU A 176 -4.64 -5.53 10.76
N LEU A 177 -3.57 -5.09 10.09
CA LEU A 177 -2.74 -3.97 10.50
C LEU A 177 -3.56 -2.71 10.76
N VAL A 178 -4.36 -2.27 9.78
CA VAL A 178 -5.18 -1.05 9.88
C VAL A 178 -6.26 -1.20 10.96
N PHE A 179 -6.89 -2.37 11.08
CA PHE A 179 -7.84 -2.66 12.14
C PHE A 179 -7.23 -2.47 13.53
N LEU A 180 -6.05 -3.04 13.78
CA LEU A 180 -5.36 -2.97 15.07
C LEU A 180 -4.93 -1.53 15.38
N MET A 181 -4.37 -0.82 14.40
CA MET A 181 -3.94 0.57 14.58
C MET A 181 -5.12 1.51 14.84
N VAL A 182 -6.25 1.37 14.13
CA VAL A 182 -7.47 2.16 14.35
C VAL A 182 -8.09 1.84 15.72
N SER A 183 -8.12 0.57 16.09
CA SER A 183 -8.59 0.12 17.42
C SER A 183 -7.72 0.70 18.54
N GLY A 184 -6.40 0.62 18.40
CA GLY A 184 -5.43 1.19 19.32
C GLY A 184 -5.60 2.71 19.48
N SER A 185 -5.77 3.43 18.37
CA SER A 185 -6.00 4.89 18.39
C SER A 185 -7.33 5.27 19.04
N ALA A 186 -8.40 4.52 18.79
CA ALA A 186 -9.69 4.72 19.44
C ALA A 186 -9.62 4.48 20.96
N LEU A 187 -8.87 3.45 21.39
CA LEU A 187 -8.63 3.16 22.79
C LEU A 187 -7.75 4.23 23.44
N ALA A 188 -6.70 4.71 22.77
CA ALA A 188 -5.85 5.80 23.27
C ALA A 188 -6.64 7.11 23.43
N PHE A 189 -7.50 7.43 22.45
CA PHE A 189 -8.41 8.58 22.56
C PHE A 189 -9.34 8.46 23.76
N ARG A 190 -9.93 7.26 23.96
CA ARG A 190 -10.76 6.98 25.13
C ARG A 190 -9.98 7.08 26.44
N ALA A 191 -8.76 6.53 26.49
CA ALA A 191 -7.89 6.58 27.66
C ALA A 191 -7.61 8.03 28.08
N THR A 192 -7.26 8.88 27.10
CA THR A 192 -6.95 10.29 27.36
C THR A 192 -8.19 11.10 27.76
N ARG A 193 -9.35 10.84 27.15
CA ARG A 193 -10.61 11.51 27.48
C ARG A 193 -11.12 11.15 28.87
N ASP A 194 -11.11 9.86 29.20
CA ASP A 194 -11.74 9.28 30.38
C ASP A 194 -10.74 9.14 31.55
N GLU A 195 -9.46 9.49 31.35
CA GLU A 195 -8.35 9.37 32.31
C GLU A 195 -8.20 7.93 32.87
N LYS A 196 -8.44 6.91 32.03
CA LYS A 196 -8.40 5.51 32.43
C LYS A 196 -7.17 4.80 31.89
N LEU A 197 -6.48 4.03 32.75
CA LEU A 197 -5.29 3.28 32.39
C LEU A 197 -5.61 2.09 31.47
N LEU A 198 -6.66 1.30 31.77
CA LEU A 198 -6.95 0.08 31.02
C LEU A 198 -7.12 0.29 29.49
N PRO A 199 -7.85 1.33 28.99
CA PRO A 199 -7.86 1.60 27.56
C PRO A 199 -6.48 1.99 27.01
N LEU A 200 -5.58 2.62 27.79
CA LEU A 200 -4.22 2.93 27.35
C LEU A 200 -3.39 1.66 27.17
N LEU A 201 -3.49 0.72 28.10
CA LEU A 201 -2.85 -0.59 27.99
C LEU A 201 -3.41 -1.38 26.79
N GLY A 202 -4.74 -1.32 26.59
CA GLY A 202 -5.37 -1.92 25.41
C GLY A 202 -4.89 -1.29 24.09
N ALA A 203 -4.66 0.02 24.06
CA ALA A 203 -4.06 0.70 22.91
C ALA A 203 -2.63 0.19 22.65
N ALA A 204 -1.81 0.10 23.70
CA ALA A 204 -0.45 -0.45 23.61
C ALA A 204 -0.44 -1.89 23.06
N ALA A 205 -1.34 -2.74 23.56
CA ALA A 205 -1.50 -4.11 23.09
C ALA A 205 -1.90 -4.17 21.59
N CYS A 206 -2.84 -3.32 21.16
CA CYS A 206 -3.22 -3.23 19.74
C CYS A 206 -2.04 -2.83 18.86
N PHE A 207 -1.24 -1.84 19.24
CA PHE A 207 -0.05 -1.43 18.49
C PHE A 207 1.04 -2.50 18.50
N GLY A 208 1.20 -3.24 19.60
CA GLY A 208 2.12 -4.37 19.66
C GLY A 208 1.69 -5.53 18.76
N LEU A 209 0.40 -5.85 18.72
CA LEU A 209 -0.13 -6.84 17.77
C LEU A 209 -0.04 -6.34 16.31
N ALA A 210 -0.20 -5.04 16.05
CA ALA A 210 0.04 -4.45 14.74
C ALA A 210 1.51 -4.62 14.31
N PHE A 211 2.45 -4.52 15.24
CA PHE A 211 3.85 -4.85 15.00
C PHE A 211 4.03 -6.32 14.60
N ASN A 212 3.35 -7.27 15.25
CA ASN A 212 3.36 -8.69 14.85
C ASN A 212 2.61 -8.98 13.54
N THR A 213 2.01 -7.96 12.94
CA THR A 213 1.38 -8.04 11.62
C THR A 213 2.32 -7.53 10.53
N LYS A 214 3.01 -6.40 10.77
CA LYS A 214 3.85 -5.75 9.76
C LYS A 214 4.96 -4.87 10.37
N LEU A 215 5.58 -5.31 11.44
CA LEU A 215 6.73 -4.69 12.10
C LEU A 215 6.56 -3.17 12.32
N LEU A 216 7.56 -2.36 11.96
CA LEU A 216 7.58 -0.91 12.19
C LEU A 216 6.41 -0.16 11.53
N ALA A 217 5.80 -0.71 10.47
CA ALA A 217 4.60 -0.13 9.88
C ALA A 217 3.45 -0.02 10.90
N GLY A 218 3.35 -0.98 11.84
CA GLY A 218 2.39 -0.95 12.93
C GLY A 218 2.61 0.19 13.94
N TRP A 219 3.80 0.79 13.97
CA TRP A 219 4.16 1.84 14.93
C TRP A 219 4.15 3.25 14.35
N ILE A 220 3.90 3.43 13.06
CA ILE A 220 3.94 4.76 12.42
C ILE A 220 3.04 5.78 13.13
N ALA A 221 1.88 5.36 13.64
CA ALA A 221 0.96 6.26 14.35
C ALA A 221 1.29 6.47 15.84
N LEU A 222 2.21 5.69 16.43
CA LEU A 222 2.53 5.79 17.87
C LEU A 222 2.95 7.19 18.33
N PRO A 223 3.80 7.95 17.56
CA PRO A 223 4.15 9.31 17.98
C PRO A 223 2.92 10.23 18.09
N ALA A 224 1.91 10.07 17.26
CA ALA A 224 0.67 10.85 17.35
C ALA A 224 -0.17 10.44 18.58
N VAL A 225 -0.22 9.14 18.90
CA VAL A 225 -0.88 8.61 20.10
C VAL A 225 -0.17 9.09 21.38
N PHE A 226 1.14 9.04 21.39
CA PHE A 226 1.97 9.53 22.50
C PHE A 226 1.78 11.04 22.72
N ALA A 227 1.85 11.82 21.64
CA ALA A 227 1.61 13.25 21.65
C ALA A 227 0.21 13.60 22.18
N LEU A 228 -0.83 12.88 21.75
CA LEU A 228 -2.18 13.03 22.26
C LEU A 228 -2.23 12.86 23.78
N TYR A 229 -1.68 11.76 24.30
CA TYR A 229 -1.74 11.44 25.74
C TYR A 229 -0.96 12.46 26.57
N LEU A 230 0.26 12.81 26.14
CA LEU A 230 1.07 13.83 26.83
C LEU A 230 0.41 15.21 26.81
N TYR A 231 -0.13 15.61 25.66
CA TYR A 231 -0.70 16.93 25.46
C TYR A 231 -2.01 17.11 26.23
N ALA A 232 -2.93 16.14 26.14
CA ALA A 232 -4.32 16.34 26.52
C ALA A 232 -4.71 15.72 27.87
N SER A 233 -3.94 14.76 28.43
CA SER A 233 -4.26 14.18 29.75
C SER A 233 -4.26 15.24 30.85
N LYS A 234 -5.18 15.11 31.78
CA LYS A 234 -5.28 15.94 33.00
C LYS A 234 -4.45 15.39 34.17
N ALA A 235 -3.95 14.15 34.06
CA ALA A 235 -3.14 13.51 35.08
C ALA A 235 -1.87 14.31 35.37
N THR A 236 -1.37 14.19 36.60
CA THR A 236 -0.07 14.74 37.00
C THR A 236 1.06 14.14 36.17
N TRP A 237 2.18 14.81 36.03
CA TRP A 237 3.32 14.32 35.23
C TRP A 237 3.83 12.97 35.75
N ALA A 238 3.90 12.76 37.07
CA ALA A 238 4.28 11.47 37.63
C ALA A 238 3.31 10.36 37.23
N LYS A 239 1.99 10.60 37.31
CA LYS A 239 0.98 9.62 36.86
C LYS A 239 1.04 9.36 35.37
N ARG A 240 1.31 10.39 34.52
CA ARG A 240 1.50 10.18 33.08
C ARG A 240 2.73 9.32 32.81
N ALA A 241 3.85 9.59 33.49
CA ALA A 241 5.07 8.81 33.35
C ALA A 241 4.85 7.33 33.72
N VAL A 242 4.19 7.07 34.87
CA VAL A 242 3.85 5.70 35.30
C VAL A 242 2.94 5.01 34.28
N ASN A 243 1.87 5.69 33.83
CA ASN A 243 0.93 5.13 32.86
C ASN A 243 1.61 4.81 31.52
N LEU A 244 2.50 5.69 31.05
CA LEU A 244 3.27 5.47 29.82
C LEU A 244 4.31 4.38 29.98
N ALA A 245 4.97 4.27 31.14
CA ALA A 245 5.88 3.16 31.42
C ALA A 245 5.15 1.81 31.40
N LEU A 246 3.97 1.71 32.02
CA LEU A 246 3.14 0.51 31.97
C LEU A 246 2.67 0.20 30.53
N ALA A 247 2.26 1.22 29.80
CA ALA A 247 1.89 1.07 28.38
C ALA A 247 3.08 0.62 27.52
N ALA A 248 4.29 1.13 27.79
CA ALA A 248 5.51 0.71 27.10
C ALA A 248 5.86 -0.76 27.38
N VAL A 249 5.66 -1.23 28.63
CA VAL A 249 5.83 -2.66 28.95
C VAL A 249 4.85 -3.52 28.16
N VAL A 250 3.55 -3.15 28.16
CA VAL A 250 2.54 -3.89 27.38
C VAL A 250 2.86 -3.85 25.89
N LEU A 251 3.26 -2.70 25.36
CA LEU A 251 3.69 -2.55 23.97
C LEU A 251 4.86 -3.49 23.66
N ALA A 252 5.90 -3.48 24.48
CA ALA A 252 7.09 -4.30 24.28
C ALA A 252 6.74 -5.80 24.32
N VAL A 253 6.01 -6.24 25.34
CA VAL A 253 5.58 -7.65 25.47
C VAL A 253 4.74 -8.07 24.27
N SER A 254 3.73 -7.28 23.90
CA SER A 254 2.84 -7.60 22.77
C SER A 254 3.52 -7.46 21.40
N SER A 255 4.63 -6.72 21.27
CA SER A 255 5.39 -6.59 20.03
C SER A 255 6.40 -7.71 19.85
N PHE A 256 7.15 -8.05 20.89
CA PHE A 256 8.33 -8.89 20.76
C PHE A 256 8.12 -10.36 21.16
N TRP A 257 6.93 -10.73 21.64
CA TRP A 257 6.65 -12.11 22.11
C TRP A 257 7.01 -13.17 21.05
N TRP A 258 6.66 -12.93 19.78
CA TRP A 258 6.94 -13.88 18.71
C TRP A 258 8.44 -13.94 18.40
N ALA A 259 9.12 -12.80 18.27
CA ALA A 259 10.56 -12.78 18.02
C ALA A 259 11.36 -13.44 19.14
N VAL A 260 10.95 -13.22 20.40
CA VAL A 260 11.55 -13.89 21.57
C VAL A 260 11.29 -15.38 21.52
N ALA A 261 10.05 -15.82 21.29
CA ALA A 261 9.71 -17.24 21.20
C ALA A 261 10.50 -17.95 20.08
N VAL A 262 10.62 -17.33 18.90
CA VAL A 262 11.43 -17.84 17.79
C VAL A 262 12.91 -17.95 18.16
N SER A 263 13.45 -16.96 18.88
CA SER A 263 14.86 -16.95 19.29
C SER A 263 15.19 -18.02 20.34
N LEU A 264 14.22 -18.46 21.11
CA LEU A 264 14.38 -19.55 22.09
C LEU A 264 14.43 -20.95 21.44
N VAL A 265 14.03 -21.09 20.16
CA VAL A 265 14.09 -22.34 19.42
C VAL A 265 15.42 -22.42 18.67
N PRO A 266 16.22 -23.49 18.83
CA PRO A 266 17.46 -23.68 18.09
C PRO A 266 17.26 -23.57 16.57
N ALA A 267 18.26 -23.03 15.85
CA ALA A 267 18.16 -22.84 14.40
C ALA A 267 17.96 -24.17 13.62
N SER A 268 18.44 -25.30 14.18
CA SER A 268 18.20 -26.65 13.64
C SER A 268 16.74 -27.08 13.68
N ASP A 269 15.97 -26.55 14.65
CA ASP A 269 14.62 -27.00 14.96
C ASP A 269 13.53 -26.02 14.50
N ARG A 270 13.93 -24.90 13.89
CA ARG A 270 13.01 -23.88 13.36
C ARG A 270 13.23 -23.64 11.87
N PRO A 271 12.22 -23.13 11.14
CA PRO A 271 12.43 -22.69 9.77
C PRO A 271 13.40 -21.51 9.72
N TYR A 272 14.05 -21.32 8.58
CA TYR A 272 14.78 -20.08 8.29
C TYR A 272 13.78 -18.92 8.24
N ILE A 273 14.08 -17.81 8.90
CA ILE A 273 13.20 -16.64 8.90
C ILE A 273 13.39 -15.88 7.60
N GLY A 274 12.37 -15.90 6.74
CA GLY A 274 12.39 -15.25 5.43
C GLY A 274 12.59 -13.75 5.51
N GLY A 275 13.37 -13.19 4.57
CA GLY A 275 13.74 -11.78 4.54
C GLY A 275 14.86 -11.39 5.51
N SER A 276 15.42 -12.34 6.26
CA SER A 276 16.62 -12.13 7.07
C SER A 276 17.88 -12.61 6.33
N THR A 277 19.04 -12.10 6.73
CA THR A 277 20.34 -12.54 6.17
C THR A 277 20.95 -13.69 6.96
N ASP A 278 20.59 -13.82 8.24
CA ASP A 278 21.12 -14.80 9.20
C ASP A 278 20.08 -15.83 9.68
N GLY A 279 18.85 -15.78 9.21
CA GLY A 279 17.76 -16.65 9.64
C GLY A 279 17.15 -16.26 10.99
N SER A 280 17.40 -15.06 11.52
CA SER A 280 16.86 -14.62 12.80
C SER A 280 15.66 -13.67 12.64
N ALA A 281 14.75 -13.70 13.62
CA ALA A 281 13.62 -12.77 13.67
C ALA A 281 14.08 -11.32 13.96
N TRP A 282 15.21 -11.16 14.64
CA TRP A 282 15.75 -9.83 14.96
C TRP A 282 16.35 -9.15 13.73
N ASP A 283 17.03 -9.90 12.87
CA ASP A 283 17.56 -9.36 11.61
C ASP A 283 16.41 -8.97 10.66
N LEU A 284 15.33 -9.75 10.60
CA LEU A 284 14.12 -9.36 9.87
C LEU A 284 13.55 -8.03 10.38
N ILE A 285 13.48 -7.85 11.71
CA ILE A 285 12.91 -6.64 12.35
C ILE A 285 13.78 -5.41 12.09
N MET A 286 15.10 -5.52 12.21
CA MET A 286 16.02 -4.39 12.06
C MET A 286 16.40 -4.13 10.61
N GLY A 287 16.44 -5.18 9.78
CA GLY A 287 16.89 -5.15 8.38
C GLY A 287 15.74 -4.91 7.39
N TYR A 288 15.46 -5.95 6.62
CA TYR A 288 14.59 -5.89 5.42
C TYR A 288 13.21 -5.26 5.63
N ASP A 289 12.44 -5.70 6.62
CA ASP A 289 11.07 -5.21 6.87
C ASP A 289 10.99 -4.09 7.93
N GLY A 290 12.13 -3.71 8.51
CA GLY A 290 12.25 -2.65 9.48
C GLY A 290 12.79 -1.35 8.90
N LEU A 291 13.98 -0.98 9.35
CA LEU A 291 14.65 0.27 8.94
C LEU A 291 15.01 0.28 7.46
N GLY A 292 15.26 -0.88 6.86
CA GLY A 292 15.54 -1.01 5.42
C GLY A 292 14.40 -0.50 4.54
N ARG A 293 13.14 -0.55 4.98
CA ARG A 293 12.00 0.04 4.24
C ARG A 293 12.06 1.56 4.20
N VAL A 294 12.60 2.19 5.24
CA VAL A 294 12.66 3.66 5.33
C VAL A 294 13.91 4.20 4.68
N PHE A 295 15.07 3.62 4.99
CA PHE A 295 16.38 4.13 4.58
C PHE A 295 16.97 3.45 3.34
N GLY A 296 16.38 2.36 2.86
CA GLY A 296 16.99 1.48 1.88
C GLY A 296 18.01 0.54 2.55
N GLY A 297 18.58 -0.38 1.81
CA GLY A 297 19.56 -1.37 2.28
C GLY A 297 19.44 -2.69 1.53
N GLU A 298 20.27 -3.68 1.92
CA GLU A 298 20.29 -5.01 1.31
C GLU A 298 18.91 -5.66 1.34
N GLY A 299 18.50 -6.27 0.22
CA GLY A 299 17.18 -6.85 0.04
C GLY A 299 16.04 -5.83 -0.22
N ASN A 300 16.23 -4.54 0.08
CA ASN A 300 15.29 -3.46 -0.18
C ASN A 300 15.67 -2.57 -1.37
N GLY A 301 16.78 -2.87 -2.06
CA GLY A 301 17.19 -2.18 -3.26
C GLY A 301 16.21 -2.49 -4.38
N GLY A 302 15.40 -1.56 -4.78
CA GLY A 302 14.86 -1.55 -6.13
C GLY A 302 16.07 -1.65 -7.06
N GLY A 303 16.12 -2.72 -7.86
CA GLY A 303 17.24 -3.17 -8.67
C GLY A 303 18.17 -2.09 -9.19
N GLY A 304 19.42 -2.40 -9.16
CA GLY A 304 20.60 -1.65 -9.46
C GLY A 304 20.50 -0.53 -10.46
N GLY A 305 21.10 0.59 -10.11
CA GLY A 305 21.41 1.67 -11.03
C GLY A 305 20.41 2.82 -11.03
N GLY A 306 20.68 3.84 -10.22
CA GLY A 306 20.24 5.21 -10.47
C GLY A 306 18.73 5.48 -10.47
N GLY A 307 18.17 5.90 -9.36
CA GLY A 307 16.82 6.42 -9.27
C GLY A 307 15.82 5.45 -8.67
N GLY A 308 15.89 5.25 -7.36
CA GLY A 308 15.00 4.41 -6.56
C GLY A 308 13.53 4.76 -6.71
N GLY A 309 12.86 4.14 -7.67
CA GLY A 309 11.46 4.28 -7.89
C GLY A 309 10.67 3.01 -7.75
N GLY A 310 10.86 2.19 -6.72
CA GLY A 310 10.14 0.95 -6.52
C GLY A 310 8.70 0.94 -7.08
N PHE A 311 7.87 0.01 -6.77
CA PHE A 311 6.49 -0.12 -7.29
C PHE A 311 5.61 1.12 -7.13
N SER A 312 6.02 2.16 -6.42
CA SER A 312 5.27 3.37 -6.09
C SER A 312 5.89 4.67 -6.62
N GLY A 313 6.92 4.59 -7.46
CA GLY A 313 7.65 5.75 -7.98
C GLY A 313 8.68 6.32 -7.00
N SER A 314 9.42 7.34 -7.45
CA SER A 314 10.54 7.94 -6.71
C SER A 314 10.08 8.54 -5.38
N ALA A 315 10.96 8.45 -4.35
CA ALA A 315 10.76 9.11 -3.08
C ALA A 315 10.72 10.63 -3.26
N GLY A 316 9.84 11.30 -2.53
CA GLY A 316 9.65 12.74 -2.57
C GLY A 316 8.26 13.14 -2.12
N LEU A 317 8.10 14.40 -1.68
CA LEU A 317 6.81 14.90 -1.17
C LEU A 317 5.66 14.77 -2.18
N GLY A 318 5.91 14.80 -3.47
CA GLY A 318 4.91 14.61 -4.51
C GLY A 318 4.48 13.15 -4.75
N ARG A 319 5.13 12.16 -4.12
CA ARG A 319 4.91 10.73 -4.40
C ARG A 319 3.44 10.32 -4.30
N MET A 320 2.69 10.81 -3.30
CA MET A 320 1.27 10.49 -3.13
C MET A 320 0.38 11.02 -4.26
N PHE A 321 0.88 11.95 -5.06
CA PHE A 321 0.17 12.59 -6.17
C PHE A 321 0.67 12.14 -7.55
N ASN A 322 1.62 11.20 -7.62
CA ASN A 322 2.14 10.67 -8.89
C ASN A 322 1.08 9.82 -9.65
N ASP A 323 1.45 9.31 -10.83
CA ASP A 323 0.54 8.55 -11.68
C ASP A 323 0.20 7.16 -11.11
N ILE A 324 1.05 6.59 -10.24
CA ILE A 324 0.84 5.29 -9.63
C ILE A 324 -0.07 5.40 -8.40
N LEU A 325 0.26 6.29 -7.46
CA LEU A 325 -0.42 6.39 -6.17
C LEU A 325 -1.59 7.36 -6.17
N GLY A 326 -1.61 8.34 -7.07
CA GLY A 326 -2.62 9.39 -7.10
C GLY A 326 -4.04 8.83 -7.12
N GLY A 327 -4.32 7.93 -8.06
CA GLY A 327 -5.62 7.27 -8.19
C GLY A 327 -5.95 6.29 -7.04
N GLN A 328 -4.96 5.90 -6.23
CA GLN A 328 -5.16 4.95 -5.15
C GLN A 328 -5.62 5.62 -3.84
N ILE A 329 -5.03 6.79 -3.48
CA ILE A 329 -5.20 7.37 -2.15
C ILE A 329 -5.41 8.90 -2.14
N SER A 330 -4.97 9.64 -3.15
CA SER A 330 -4.85 11.10 -3.04
C SER A 330 -6.13 11.90 -3.29
N TRP A 331 -7.23 11.26 -3.69
CA TRP A 331 -8.48 11.92 -4.06
C TRP A 331 -8.95 13.01 -3.09
N LEU A 332 -8.93 12.71 -1.79
CA LEU A 332 -9.41 13.57 -0.72
C LEU A 332 -8.28 14.15 0.15
N LEU A 333 -7.01 13.93 -0.20
CA LEU A 333 -5.88 14.54 0.50
C LEU A 333 -5.95 16.07 0.51
N PRO A 334 -6.29 16.76 -0.60
CA PRO A 334 -6.42 18.22 -0.59
C PRO A 334 -7.50 18.70 0.40
N PHE A 335 -8.68 18.04 0.40
CA PHE A 335 -9.74 18.37 1.34
C PHE A 335 -9.30 18.14 2.78
N SER A 336 -8.69 16.98 3.06
CA SER A 336 -8.26 16.60 4.41
C SER A 336 -7.20 17.56 4.97
N ALA A 337 -6.28 18.04 4.14
CA ALA A 337 -5.25 19.02 4.53
C ALA A 337 -5.89 20.37 4.91
N ILE A 338 -6.80 20.89 4.08
CA ILE A 338 -7.53 22.13 4.37
C ILE A 338 -8.41 21.94 5.61
N ALA A 339 -9.05 20.79 5.78
CA ALA A 339 -9.90 20.48 6.93
C ALA A 339 -9.09 20.37 8.23
N LEU A 340 -7.88 19.81 8.17
CA LEU A 340 -6.97 19.77 9.32
C LEU A 340 -6.51 21.18 9.72
N ALA A 341 -5.96 21.94 8.77
CA ALA A 341 -5.47 23.30 9.01
C ALA A 341 -6.60 24.20 9.53
N GLY A 342 -7.73 24.22 8.82
CA GLY A 342 -8.91 24.99 9.22
C GLY A 342 -9.48 24.53 10.56
N GLY A 343 -9.55 23.24 10.81
CA GLY A 343 -10.02 22.65 12.08
C GLY A 343 -9.14 23.07 13.28
N LEU A 344 -7.81 23.06 13.11
CA LEU A 344 -6.87 23.51 14.15
C LEU A 344 -7.01 25.00 14.42
N VAL A 345 -7.13 25.83 13.39
CA VAL A 345 -7.39 27.28 13.54
C VAL A 345 -8.72 27.51 14.25
N LEU A 346 -9.79 26.81 13.86
CA LEU A 346 -11.11 26.91 14.49
C LEU A 346 -11.13 26.45 15.95
N CYS A 347 -10.23 25.57 16.37
CA CYS A 347 -10.05 25.25 17.77
C CYS A 347 -9.50 26.46 18.57
N GLY A 348 -8.75 27.37 17.94
CA GLY A 348 -8.28 28.64 18.52
C GLY A 348 -7.66 28.48 19.90
N ARG A 349 -8.25 29.12 20.91
CA ARG A 349 -7.83 29.06 22.33
C ARG A 349 -8.58 27.99 23.13
N ALA A 350 -9.30 27.06 22.50
CA ALA A 350 -9.94 25.96 23.23
C ALA A 350 -8.94 25.22 24.13
N PRO A 351 -9.35 24.70 25.29
CA PRO A 351 -8.45 23.98 26.18
C PRO A 351 -7.85 22.76 25.49
N ARG A 352 -6.67 22.31 25.94
CA ARG A 352 -6.00 21.11 25.40
C ARG A 352 -6.83 19.83 25.52
N THR A 353 -7.84 19.83 26.39
CA THR A 353 -8.78 18.73 26.62
C THR A 353 -10.04 18.82 25.77
N ASP A 354 -10.16 19.81 24.86
CA ASP A 354 -11.24 19.88 23.90
C ASP A 354 -11.20 18.65 22.97
N LEU A 355 -12.32 17.94 22.86
CA LEU A 355 -12.38 16.67 22.13
C LEU A 355 -12.07 16.83 20.65
N ARG A 356 -12.42 17.97 20.04
CA ARG A 356 -12.16 18.23 18.61
C ARG A 356 -10.67 18.46 18.40
N ARG A 357 -10.04 19.26 19.26
CA ARG A 357 -8.59 19.48 19.23
C ARG A 357 -7.83 18.17 19.45
N MET A 358 -8.22 17.37 20.44
CA MET A 358 -7.64 16.07 20.71
C MET A 358 -7.70 15.14 19.49
N ALA A 359 -8.87 15.07 18.84
CA ALA A 359 -9.05 14.23 17.67
C ALA A 359 -8.27 14.75 16.44
N LEU A 360 -8.18 16.08 16.24
CA LEU A 360 -7.35 16.66 15.19
C LEU A 360 -5.85 16.42 15.42
N VAL A 361 -5.36 16.45 16.66
CA VAL A 361 -3.97 16.11 17.00
C VAL A 361 -3.69 14.65 16.69
N LEU A 362 -4.59 13.73 17.09
CA LEU A 362 -4.42 12.30 16.84
C LEU A 362 -4.46 11.97 15.34
N TRP A 363 -5.56 12.30 14.68
CA TRP A 363 -5.79 11.88 13.30
C TRP A 363 -5.04 12.75 12.28
N GLY A 364 -4.79 14.01 12.61
CA GLY A 364 -3.89 14.87 11.84
C GLY A 364 -2.44 14.40 11.94
N GLY A 365 -1.99 14.07 13.15
CA GLY A 365 -0.68 13.46 13.39
C GLY A 365 -0.54 12.09 12.70
N TRP A 366 -1.56 11.24 12.77
CA TRP A 366 -1.63 9.99 12.00
C TRP A 366 -1.42 10.22 10.51
N THR A 367 -2.21 11.13 9.91
CA THR A 367 -2.14 11.42 8.47
C THR A 367 -0.79 11.97 8.08
N LEU A 368 -0.26 12.91 8.86
CA LEU A 368 1.03 13.55 8.59
C LEU A 368 2.19 12.53 8.66
N LEU A 369 2.23 11.71 9.71
CA LEU A 369 3.29 10.71 9.90
C LEU A 369 3.30 9.68 8.77
N HIS A 370 2.14 9.10 8.43
CA HIS A 370 2.05 8.16 7.32
C HIS A 370 2.40 8.83 5.99
N TYR A 371 1.92 10.07 5.75
CA TYR A 371 2.25 10.83 4.54
C TYR A 371 3.75 11.02 4.40
N VAL A 372 4.40 11.54 5.45
CA VAL A 372 5.84 11.83 5.42
C VAL A 372 6.65 10.54 5.20
N ILE A 373 6.37 9.49 5.98
CA ILE A 373 7.10 8.22 5.85
C ILE A 373 6.90 7.62 4.46
N PHE A 374 5.68 7.54 3.95
CA PHE A 374 5.43 6.97 2.62
C PHE A 374 5.96 7.84 1.48
N ALA A 375 6.02 9.16 1.66
CA ALA A 375 6.61 10.07 0.69
C ALA A 375 8.13 9.92 0.62
N THR A 376 8.80 9.75 1.76
CA THR A 376 10.27 9.81 1.86
C THR A 376 10.95 8.45 1.89
N ALA A 377 10.21 7.34 2.10
CA ALA A 377 10.77 6.00 2.15
C ALA A 377 11.54 5.65 0.87
N GLN A 378 12.79 5.20 1.03
CA GLN A 378 13.71 4.87 -0.07
C GLN A 378 13.73 3.37 -0.39
N GLY A 379 13.33 2.51 0.55
CA GLY A 379 13.20 1.07 0.34
C GLY A 379 11.98 0.68 -0.49
N THR A 380 11.73 -0.61 -0.58
CA THR A 380 10.59 -1.16 -1.34
C THR A 380 9.26 -0.61 -0.82
N MET A 381 8.56 0.16 -1.64
CA MET A 381 7.26 0.75 -1.35
C MET A 381 6.20 0.20 -2.30
N HIS A 382 5.21 -0.50 -1.77
CA HIS A 382 4.07 -1.00 -2.54
C HIS A 382 2.89 -0.02 -2.49
N PRO A 383 2.09 0.11 -3.58
CA PRO A 383 0.95 1.03 -3.63
C PRO A 383 -0.06 0.81 -2.49
N TYR A 384 -0.31 -0.44 -2.12
CA TYR A 384 -1.31 -0.79 -1.11
C TYR A 384 -0.93 -0.38 0.33
N TYR A 385 0.34 -0.04 0.62
CA TYR A 385 0.73 0.52 1.93
C TYR A 385 -0.04 1.80 2.24
N THR A 386 -0.42 2.56 1.21
CA THR A 386 -1.14 3.82 1.36
C THR A 386 -2.54 3.66 1.96
N THR A 387 -3.08 2.42 2.07
CA THR A 387 -4.34 2.17 2.80
C THR A 387 -4.28 2.66 4.25
N ALA A 388 -3.08 2.66 4.88
CA ALA A 388 -2.90 3.18 6.23
C ALA A 388 -3.14 4.70 6.36
N LEU A 389 -3.12 5.48 5.26
CA LEU A 389 -3.54 6.89 5.25
C LEU A 389 -5.06 7.05 5.33
N ALA A 390 -5.82 6.08 4.81
CA ALA A 390 -7.26 6.21 4.63
C ALA A 390 -8.05 6.55 5.92
N PRO A 391 -7.77 5.94 7.10
CA PRO A 391 -8.47 6.29 8.34
C PRO A 391 -8.33 7.77 8.73
N GLY A 392 -7.10 8.31 8.63
CA GLY A 392 -6.84 9.70 8.94
C GLY A 392 -7.54 10.66 7.98
N ILE A 393 -7.44 10.40 6.68
CA ILE A 393 -8.17 11.18 5.63
C ILE A 393 -9.67 11.14 5.92
N ALA A 394 -10.23 9.97 6.21
CA ALA A 394 -11.66 9.80 6.48
C ALA A 394 -12.13 10.62 7.69
N VAL A 395 -11.38 10.59 8.80
CA VAL A 395 -11.72 11.38 10.00
C VAL A 395 -11.60 12.88 9.73
N LEU A 396 -10.57 13.33 9.01
CA LEU A 396 -10.39 14.74 8.68
C LEU A 396 -11.48 15.25 7.72
N CYS A 397 -11.87 14.44 6.73
CA CYS A 397 -12.97 14.78 5.84
C CYS A 397 -14.31 14.87 6.59
N GLY A 398 -14.62 13.90 7.45
CA GLY A 398 -15.87 13.91 8.23
C GLY A 398 -15.87 14.95 9.34
N GLY A 399 -14.91 14.85 10.27
CA GLY A 399 -14.85 15.69 11.47
C GLY A 399 -14.39 17.11 11.17
N GLY A 400 -13.25 17.28 10.51
CA GLY A 400 -12.75 18.59 10.10
C GLY A 400 -13.69 19.28 9.11
N GLY A 401 -14.24 18.51 8.15
CA GLY A 401 -15.27 18.99 7.22
C GLY A 401 -16.51 19.53 7.93
N ALA A 402 -17.00 18.84 8.97
CA ALA A 402 -18.13 19.32 9.79
C ALA A 402 -17.82 20.64 10.51
N MET A 403 -16.57 20.82 10.96
CA MET A 403 -16.12 22.09 11.54
C MET A 403 -16.11 23.20 10.50
N LEU A 404 -15.61 22.95 9.28
CA LEU A 404 -15.64 23.92 8.17
C LEU A 404 -17.08 24.26 7.76
N VAL A 405 -18.00 23.31 7.68
CA VAL A 405 -19.42 23.56 7.39
C VAL A 405 -20.04 24.48 8.45
N ARG A 406 -19.74 24.24 9.73
CA ARG A 406 -20.22 25.12 10.81
C ARG A 406 -19.66 26.53 10.66
N ALA A 407 -18.34 26.67 10.47
CA ALA A 407 -17.68 27.95 10.30
C ALA A 407 -18.20 28.70 9.07
N PHE A 408 -18.38 28.02 7.95
CA PHE A 408 -18.99 28.57 6.73
C PHE A 408 -20.35 29.21 6.99
N ARG A 409 -21.18 28.58 7.85
CA ARG A 409 -22.52 29.09 8.18
C ARG A 409 -22.51 30.26 9.16
N THR A 410 -21.59 30.27 10.11
CA THR A 410 -21.64 31.17 11.28
C THR A 410 -20.68 32.35 11.21
N ASP A 411 -19.58 32.27 10.45
CA ASP A 411 -18.56 33.30 10.38
C ASP A 411 -18.27 33.70 8.93
N LYS A 412 -18.41 35.00 8.63
CA LYS A 412 -18.15 35.55 7.29
C LYS A 412 -16.69 35.40 6.83
N ARG A 413 -15.73 35.31 7.78
CA ARG A 413 -14.29 35.14 7.49
C ARG A 413 -14.00 33.76 6.87
N TRP A 414 -14.85 32.77 7.12
CA TRP A 414 -14.69 31.37 6.68
C TRP A 414 -15.49 31.04 5.42
N ILE A 415 -16.12 32.03 4.79
CA ILE A 415 -17.02 31.79 3.64
C ILE A 415 -16.32 31.09 2.46
N TRP A 416 -15.03 31.32 2.28
CA TRP A 416 -14.29 30.80 1.13
C TRP A 416 -13.58 29.48 1.39
N VAL A 417 -13.35 29.11 2.66
CA VAL A 417 -12.52 27.94 3.01
C VAL A 417 -13.17 26.64 2.58
N LEU A 418 -14.49 26.48 2.86
CA LEU A 418 -15.21 25.27 2.46
C LEU A 418 -15.39 25.16 0.94
N PRO A 419 -15.82 26.19 0.20
CA PRO A 419 -15.80 26.20 -1.27
C PRO A 419 -14.42 25.92 -1.87
N LEU A 420 -13.35 26.50 -1.30
CA LEU A 420 -11.97 26.24 -1.72
C LEU A 420 -11.62 24.76 -1.55
N ALA A 421 -11.95 24.15 -0.41
CA ALA A 421 -11.66 22.76 -0.16
C ALA A 421 -12.33 21.83 -1.18
N PHE A 422 -13.62 22.07 -1.50
CA PHE A 422 -14.31 21.31 -2.56
C PHE A 422 -13.77 21.63 -3.95
N GLY A 423 -13.45 22.89 -4.25
CA GLY A 423 -12.92 23.32 -5.54
C GLY A 423 -11.58 22.66 -5.87
N VAL A 424 -10.61 22.73 -4.95
CA VAL A 424 -9.29 22.09 -5.13
C VAL A 424 -9.43 20.57 -5.25
N THR A 425 -10.31 19.96 -4.46
CA THR A 425 -10.56 18.52 -4.52
C THR A 425 -11.21 18.11 -5.85
N GLY A 426 -12.18 18.90 -6.34
CA GLY A 426 -12.82 18.67 -7.64
C GLY A 426 -11.84 18.81 -8.80
N VAL A 427 -11.00 19.85 -8.80
CA VAL A 427 -9.92 20.01 -9.80
C VAL A 427 -8.96 18.82 -9.77
N TRP A 428 -8.55 18.41 -8.58
CA TRP A 428 -7.67 17.24 -8.43
C TRP A 428 -8.31 15.96 -8.96
N ALA A 429 -9.59 15.72 -8.66
CA ALA A 429 -10.34 14.59 -9.20
C ALA A 429 -10.39 14.58 -10.73
N ILE A 430 -10.57 15.75 -11.36
CA ILE A 430 -10.51 15.91 -12.82
C ILE A 430 -9.12 15.56 -13.34
N VAL A 431 -8.05 16.02 -12.69
CA VAL A 431 -6.67 15.70 -13.08
C VAL A 431 -6.45 14.19 -13.04
N LEU A 432 -6.85 13.52 -11.95
CA LEU A 432 -6.70 12.05 -11.83
C LEU A 432 -7.47 11.29 -12.90
N LEU A 433 -8.71 11.68 -13.20
CA LEU A 433 -9.53 11.02 -14.22
C LEU A 433 -8.98 11.23 -15.63
N ARG A 434 -8.40 12.40 -15.91
CA ARG A 434 -7.78 12.68 -17.22
C ARG A 434 -6.47 11.91 -17.44
N ARG A 435 -5.80 11.43 -16.39
CA ARG A 435 -4.65 10.52 -16.50
C ARG A 435 -5.07 9.15 -17.05
N ALA A 436 -6.30 8.72 -16.76
CA ALA A 436 -6.88 7.47 -17.25
C ALA A 436 -7.57 7.69 -18.61
N SER A 437 -6.77 7.87 -19.67
CA SER A 437 -7.29 8.13 -21.01
C SER A 437 -8.24 7.02 -21.48
N GLY A 438 -9.40 7.42 -22.03
CA GLY A 438 -10.42 6.49 -22.51
C GLY A 438 -11.29 5.84 -21.44
N TRP A 439 -10.95 5.94 -20.14
CA TRP A 439 -11.74 5.32 -19.08
C TRP A 439 -12.76 6.30 -18.50
N ASN A 440 -14.05 5.96 -18.58
CA ASN A 440 -15.17 6.75 -18.04
C ASN A 440 -15.07 8.25 -18.35
N THR A 441 -14.84 8.60 -19.60
CA THR A 441 -14.58 9.98 -20.05
C THR A 441 -15.67 10.99 -19.70
N TRP A 442 -16.90 10.53 -19.48
CA TRP A 442 -18.05 11.34 -19.04
C TRP A 442 -17.94 11.79 -17.56
N LEU A 443 -17.11 11.11 -16.76
CA LEU A 443 -17.10 11.32 -15.30
C LEU A 443 -16.38 12.62 -14.89
N TRP A 444 -15.26 12.98 -15.53
CA TRP A 444 -14.53 14.18 -15.17
C TRP A 444 -15.33 15.49 -15.44
N PRO A 445 -16.06 15.67 -16.59
CA PRO A 445 -16.88 16.87 -16.78
C PRO A 445 -18.08 16.88 -15.81
N THR A 446 -18.67 15.71 -15.53
CA THR A 446 -19.75 15.58 -14.56
C THR A 446 -19.30 16.04 -13.17
N ILE A 447 -18.14 15.60 -12.69
CA ILE A 447 -17.56 16.07 -11.42
C ILE A 447 -17.35 17.59 -11.44
N GLY A 448 -16.85 18.16 -12.54
CA GLY A 448 -16.67 19.59 -12.70
C GLY A 448 -17.98 20.35 -12.53
N VAL A 449 -19.01 19.94 -13.25
CA VAL A 449 -20.35 20.56 -13.16
C VAL A 449 -20.93 20.45 -11.76
N LEU A 450 -20.90 19.25 -11.15
CA LEU A 450 -21.44 19.03 -9.80
C LEU A 450 -20.64 19.82 -8.74
N THR A 451 -19.33 19.92 -8.88
CA THR A 451 -18.47 20.73 -7.97
C THR A 451 -18.87 22.19 -8.04
N VAL A 452 -18.98 22.75 -9.25
CA VAL A 452 -19.40 24.15 -9.44
C VAL A 452 -20.83 24.37 -8.93
N ALA A 453 -21.78 23.50 -9.29
CA ALA A 453 -23.17 23.58 -8.82
C ALA A 453 -23.25 23.50 -7.29
N GLY A 454 -22.52 22.61 -6.66
CA GLY A 454 -22.44 22.49 -5.21
C GLY A 454 -21.88 23.76 -4.55
N ILE A 455 -20.78 24.31 -5.08
CA ILE A 455 -20.14 25.54 -4.57
C ILE A 455 -21.09 26.73 -4.72
N VAL A 456 -21.64 26.95 -5.92
CA VAL A 456 -22.59 28.06 -6.18
C VAL A 456 -23.81 27.92 -5.28
N GLY A 457 -24.39 26.74 -5.20
CA GLY A 457 -25.53 26.49 -4.32
C GLY A 457 -25.23 26.75 -2.84
N MET A 458 -24.05 26.33 -2.35
CA MET A 458 -23.62 26.64 -0.98
C MET A 458 -23.52 28.14 -0.74
N LEU A 459 -22.95 28.91 -1.66
CA LEU A 459 -22.79 30.36 -1.54
C LEU A 459 -24.15 31.07 -1.60
N VAL A 460 -25.02 30.71 -2.54
CA VAL A 460 -26.36 31.30 -2.73
C VAL A 460 -27.28 31.03 -1.52
N PHE A 461 -27.27 29.79 -1.00
CA PHE A 461 -28.15 29.39 0.09
C PHE A 461 -27.52 29.50 1.48
N ARG A 462 -26.36 30.19 1.60
CA ARG A 462 -25.63 30.32 2.86
C ARG A 462 -26.45 30.97 3.98
N SER A 463 -27.34 31.92 3.67
CA SER A 463 -28.09 32.72 4.64
C SER A 463 -29.01 31.90 5.58
N GLY A 464 -29.17 30.61 5.32
CA GLY A 464 -29.92 29.69 6.20
C GLY A 464 -31.45 29.78 6.10
N ALA A 465 -32.02 30.75 5.38
CA ALA A 465 -33.47 30.82 5.14
C ALA A 465 -34.01 29.58 4.41
N ARG A 466 -33.16 28.90 3.64
CA ARG A 466 -33.49 27.67 2.90
C ARG A 466 -32.52 26.52 3.24
N VAL A 467 -32.53 26.08 4.50
CA VAL A 467 -31.62 25.03 5.04
C VAL A 467 -31.62 23.76 4.18
N ARG A 468 -32.76 23.35 3.63
CA ARG A 468 -32.88 22.17 2.75
C ARG A 468 -32.04 22.34 1.48
N LEU A 469 -32.03 23.53 0.84
CA LEU A 469 -31.25 23.78 -0.36
C LEU A 469 -29.75 23.84 -0.07
N LEU A 470 -29.34 24.43 1.06
CA LEU A 470 -27.95 24.40 1.50
C LEU A 470 -27.48 22.96 1.75
N THR A 471 -28.30 22.14 2.40
CA THR A 471 -27.99 20.74 2.64
C THR A 471 -27.89 19.94 1.33
N ALA A 472 -28.80 20.20 0.38
CA ALA A 472 -28.72 19.59 -0.95
C ALA A 472 -27.45 20.01 -1.71
N SER A 473 -27.08 21.30 -1.67
CA SER A 473 -25.85 21.79 -2.30
C SER A 473 -24.60 21.16 -1.70
N LEU A 474 -24.58 21.00 -0.37
CA LEU A 474 -23.50 20.30 0.33
C LEU A 474 -23.45 18.82 -0.06
N ALA A 475 -24.60 18.16 -0.17
CA ALA A 475 -24.68 16.76 -0.61
C ALA A 475 -24.16 16.61 -2.05
N VAL A 476 -24.51 17.53 -2.96
CA VAL A 476 -24.00 17.54 -4.34
C VAL A 476 -22.47 17.67 -4.35
N ALA A 477 -21.89 18.57 -3.55
CA ALA A 477 -20.45 18.73 -3.45
C ALA A 477 -19.75 17.50 -2.89
N VAL A 478 -20.37 16.82 -1.88
CA VAL A 478 -19.84 15.56 -1.33
C VAL A 478 -19.91 14.44 -2.37
N VAL A 479 -21.03 14.34 -3.12
CA VAL A 479 -21.17 13.37 -4.22
C VAL A 479 -20.10 13.62 -5.28
N ALA A 480 -19.88 14.86 -5.69
CA ALA A 480 -18.84 15.23 -6.65
C ALA A 480 -17.44 14.79 -6.16
N ALA A 481 -17.13 15.05 -4.88
CA ALA A 481 -15.83 14.68 -4.28
C ALA A 481 -15.63 13.16 -4.18
N LEU A 482 -16.71 12.39 -4.01
CA LEU A 482 -16.67 10.94 -3.87
C LEU A 482 -16.87 10.16 -5.19
N ALA A 483 -17.33 10.81 -6.26
CA ALA A 483 -17.66 10.12 -7.52
C ALA A 483 -16.41 9.45 -8.14
N GLY A 484 -15.28 10.15 -8.19
CA GLY A 484 -14.02 9.61 -8.70
C GLY A 484 -13.51 8.40 -7.91
N PRO A 485 -13.26 8.54 -6.59
CA PRO A 485 -12.81 7.41 -5.78
C PRO A 485 -13.83 6.26 -5.77
N THR A 486 -15.14 6.51 -5.79
CA THR A 486 -16.15 5.47 -5.90
C THR A 486 -16.03 4.68 -7.20
N ALA A 487 -15.84 5.35 -8.34
CA ALA A 487 -15.67 4.69 -9.63
C ALA A 487 -14.42 3.79 -9.64
N TYR A 488 -13.29 4.27 -9.09
CA TYR A 488 -12.08 3.47 -8.92
C TYR A 488 -12.28 2.28 -7.97
N ALA A 489 -12.95 2.49 -6.85
CA ALA A 489 -13.28 1.43 -5.89
C ALA A 489 -14.19 0.35 -6.49
N MET A 490 -15.21 0.75 -7.25
CA MET A 490 -16.12 -0.17 -7.92
C MET A 490 -15.47 -0.95 -9.08
N ALA A 491 -14.44 -0.40 -9.70
CA ALA A 491 -13.70 -1.11 -10.75
C ALA A 491 -12.99 -2.38 -10.22
N VAL A 492 -12.75 -2.49 -8.91
CA VAL A 492 -12.09 -3.67 -8.33
C VAL A 492 -13.00 -4.92 -8.37
N PRO A 493 -14.23 -4.90 -7.80
CA PRO A 493 -15.12 -6.06 -7.84
C PRO A 493 -15.87 -6.25 -9.16
N PHE A 494 -16.09 -5.17 -9.95
CA PHE A 494 -16.99 -5.18 -11.11
C PHE A 494 -16.28 -4.92 -12.44
N GLY A 495 -15.00 -4.55 -12.44
CA GLY A 495 -14.23 -4.28 -13.65
C GLY A 495 -13.68 -5.55 -14.28
N SER A 496 -13.54 -5.53 -15.62
CA SER A 496 -12.85 -6.59 -16.39
C SER A 496 -11.33 -6.46 -16.33
N THR A 497 -10.82 -5.31 -15.94
CA THR A 497 -9.39 -5.06 -15.77
C THR A 497 -8.99 -5.43 -14.35
N GLY A 498 -8.56 -6.65 -14.14
CA GLY A 498 -7.85 -7.04 -12.93
C GLY A 498 -6.70 -6.05 -12.71
N GLY A 499 -6.82 -5.27 -11.65
CA GLY A 499 -5.77 -4.33 -11.26
C GLY A 499 -4.44 -5.05 -11.15
N GLY A 500 -3.41 -4.40 -11.59
CA GLY A 500 -1.99 -4.75 -11.70
C GLY A 500 -1.51 -6.06 -11.11
N MET A 501 -0.36 -6.53 -11.50
CA MET A 501 0.33 -7.78 -11.14
C MET A 501 -0.40 -8.64 -10.09
N GLY A 502 -1.28 -9.53 -10.55
CA GLY A 502 -2.26 -10.27 -9.76
C GLY A 502 -1.75 -10.73 -8.38
N GLY A 503 -2.45 -10.36 -7.33
CA GLY A 503 -2.22 -10.78 -5.95
C GLY A 503 -1.01 -10.17 -5.23
N THR A 504 0.05 -9.75 -5.93
CA THR A 504 1.26 -9.20 -5.28
C THR A 504 1.16 -7.70 -4.99
N ASN A 505 0.51 -6.94 -5.88
CA ASN A 505 0.32 -5.50 -5.76
C ASN A 505 -1.12 -5.09 -6.09
N PRO A 506 -2.08 -5.37 -5.21
CA PRO A 506 -3.46 -4.99 -5.45
C PRO A 506 -3.60 -3.47 -5.59
N THR A 507 -4.27 -3.04 -6.65
CA THR A 507 -4.58 -1.64 -6.96
C THR A 507 -6.01 -1.50 -7.47
N ALA A 508 -6.56 -0.30 -7.44
CA ALA A 508 -7.91 0.00 -7.88
C ALA A 508 -7.91 0.87 -9.13
N GLY A 509 -8.96 0.73 -9.94
CA GLY A 509 -9.14 1.52 -11.14
C GLY A 509 -8.18 1.14 -12.28
N PRO A 510 -8.14 1.93 -13.36
CA PRO A 510 -7.26 1.71 -14.49
C PRO A 510 -5.79 2.02 -14.13
N SER A 511 -4.86 1.31 -14.76
CA SER A 511 -3.43 1.61 -14.64
C SER A 511 -3.12 2.94 -15.33
N THR A 512 -2.57 3.89 -14.61
CA THR A 512 -2.26 5.26 -15.10
C THR A 512 -0.78 5.59 -15.13
N GLY A 513 0.08 4.65 -14.71
CA GLY A 513 1.52 4.88 -14.63
C GLY A 513 2.34 3.69 -15.08
N SER A 514 3.57 3.93 -15.52
CA SER A 514 4.58 2.92 -15.86
C SER A 514 5.25 2.32 -14.62
N GLY A 515 4.47 2.03 -13.58
CA GLY A 515 4.92 1.14 -12.52
C GLY A 515 5.19 -0.22 -13.14
N MET A 516 6.32 -0.84 -12.82
CA MET A 516 6.83 -2.12 -13.32
C MET A 516 5.79 -3.25 -13.16
N GLY A 517 4.77 -3.24 -14.01
CA GLY A 517 3.61 -4.14 -14.04
C GLY A 517 3.10 -4.41 -15.45
N GLY A 518 3.81 -3.92 -16.45
CA GLY A 518 3.57 -4.27 -17.84
C GLY A 518 4.53 -5.37 -18.26
N GLY A 519 4.10 -6.63 -18.25
CA GLY A 519 4.77 -7.67 -19.00
C GLY A 519 4.81 -7.27 -20.50
N PRO A 520 5.80 -7.76 -21.30
CA PRO A 520 5.90 -7.41 -22.71
C PRO A 520 4.71 -7.98 -23.47
N GLY A 521 3.71 -7.15 -23.74
CA GLY A 521 2.48 -7.52 -24.44
C GLY A 521 1.44 -6.41 -24.57
N GLY A 522 1.69 -5.24 -24.00
CA GLY A 522 0.79 -4.09 -24.11
C GLY A 522 1.13 -3.23 -25.32
N ASN A 523 0.29 -3.31 -26.33
CA ASN A 523 0.30 -2.55 -27.58
C ASN A 523 0.43 -1.04 -27.29
N ARG A 524 1.57 -0.41 -27.60
CA ARG A 524 1.77 1.03 -27.61
C ARG A 524 1.16 1.61 -28.87
N GLY A 525 -0.13 1.92 -28.82
CA GLY A 525 -0.76 2.87 -29.72
C GLY A 525 -0.62 4.28 -29.16
N GLY A 526 0.53 4.89 -29.28
CA GLY A 526 0.75 6.30 -28.99
C GLY A 526 0.61 7.12 -30.26
N GLY A 527 -0.62 7.53 -30.60
CA GLY A 527 -0.88 8.55 -31.59
C GLY A 527 -0.91 9.93 -30.92
N PHE A 528 -0.04 10.81 -31.33
CA PHE A 528 -0.16 12.24 -31.02
C PHE A 528 -1.37 12.84 -31.75
N PRO A 529 -2.21 13.67 -31.13
CA PRO A 529 -3.22 14.41 -31.86
C PRO A 529 -2.64 15.75 -32.33
N GLY A 530 -2.53 15.89 -33.64
CA GLY A 530 -2.20 17.16 -34.26
C GLY A 530 -2.60 17.17 -35.72
N GLY A 531 -3.61 17.99 -36.06
CA GLY A 531 -3.79 18.56 -37.38
C GLY A 531 -4.97 18.04 -38.20
N GLY A 532 -5.93 18.91 -38.35
CA GLY A 532 -7.07 19.09 -39.17
C GLY A 532 -7.14 18.41 -40.54
N GLU A 533 -8.33 18.02 -40.85
CA GLU A 533 -8.82 17.68 -42.19
C GLU A 533 -8.75 18.83 -43.17
N MET A 534 -8.31 18.56 -44.39
CA MET A 534 -8.80 19.19 -45.61
C MET A 534 -8.82 18.16 -46.74
N PRO A 535 -9.81 18.16 -47.64
CA PRO A 535 -10.07 17.10 -48.59
C PRO A 535 -9.52 17.37 -50.00
N GLY A 536 -9.23 16.28 -50.69
CA GLY A 536 -9.28 16.23 -52.16
C GLY A 536 -7.97 16.29 -52.95
N GLY A 537 -7.74 15.29 -53.77
CA GLY A 537 -6.83 15.41 -54.91
C GLY A 537 -6.08 14.11 -55.26
N THR A 538 -6.61 13.46 -56.22
CA THR A 538 -6.10 12.35 -57.02
C THR A 538 -4.72 12.58 -57.70
N GLN A 539 -4.06 11.47 -57.95
CA GLN A 539 -3.14 11.13 -59.08
C GLN A 539 -1.62 11.07 -58.83
N GLN A 540 -1.11 9.82 -58.87
CA GLN A 540 -0.25 9.25 -59.90
C GLN A 540 1.20 9.75 -60.08
N GLY A 541 2.14 8.86 -59.93
CA GLY A 541 3.23 8.68 -60.86
C GLY A 541 4.62 9.13 -60.49
N GLY A 542 5.55 8.16 -60.44
CA GLY A 542 6.84 8.35 -61.06
C GLY A 542 8.03 8.79 -60.25
N GLY A 543 8.86 7.87 -59.86
CA GLY A 543 10.19 7.64 -60.33
C GLY A 543 11.34 8.64 -60.08
N ARG A 544 12.45 8.08 -59.61
CA ARG A 544 13.85 8.39 -59.91
C ARG A 544 14.64 9.38 -59.04
N ASN A 545 15.55 8.80 -58.32
CA ASN A 545 17.01 9.02 -58.36
C ASN A 545 17.65 10.42 -58.34
N SER A 546 18.63 10.54 -57.50
CA SER A 546 19.97 11.17 -57.61
C SER A 546 20.25 12.23 -56.54
N GLN A 547 21.14 11.89 -55.57
CA GLN A 547 22.57 12.22 -55.55
C GLN A 547 22.98 13.71 -55.38
N ALA A 548 23.75 13.90 -54.32
CA ALA A 548 24.90 14.79 -54.17
C ALA A 548 24.78 16.28 -53.81
N GLY A 549 25.57 16.61 -52.82
CA GLY A 549 26.38 17.84 -52.80
C GLY A 549 25.93 18.91 -51.80
N GLY A 550 26.59 19.09 -50.68
CA GLY A 550 27.77 19.91 -50.57
C GLY A 550 27.48 21.31 -50.07
N GLY A 551 28.10 21.69 -48.96
CA GLY A 551 28.74 22.97 -48.86
C GLY A 551 28.22 23.98 -47.85
N THR A 552 29.04 24.18 -46.79
CA THR A 552 29.48 25.48 -46.22
C THR A 552 28.42 26.51 -45.84
N GLY A 553 28.44 27.18 -44.73
CA GLY A 553 29.45 27.73 -43.87
C GLY A 553 28.90 29.00 -43.22
N GLY A 554 29.44 29.39 -42.08
CA GLY A 554 29.41 30.76 -41.55
C GLY A 554 28.24 31.11 -40.65
N GLY A 555 28.37 31.68 -39.50
CA GLY A 555 29.40 32.44 -38.82
C GLY A 555 28.77 33.14 -37.64
N PHE A 556 29.52 33.30 -36.61
CA PHE A 556 29.25 34.10 -35.41
C PHE A 556 29.04 35.61 -35.72
N PRO A 557 28.65 36.51 -34.77
CA PRO A 557 29.23 36.85 -33.48
C PRO A 557 28.14 37.17 -32.40
N GLY A 558 28.38 37.25 -31.07
CA GLY A 558 29.41 37.90 -30.33
C GLY A 558 28.82 38.85 -29.29
N GLY A 559 29.38 38.86 -28.12
CA GLY A 559 29.45 39.99 -27.18
C GLY A 559 28.40 40.01 -26.07
N ALA A 560 28.64 40.37 -24.85
CA ALA A 560 29.79 40.62 -23.99
C ALA A 560 29.27 41.03 -22.60
N ASN A 561 30.05 40.67 -21.58
CA ASN A 561 30.39 41.42 -20.35
C ASN A 561 29.40 41.78 -19.25
N GLY A 562 29.85 41.55 -18.03
CA GLY A 562 29.70 42.35 -16.81
C GLY A 562 29.60 41.53 -15.55
N GLU A 563 30.66 41.26 -14.93
CA GLU A 563 31.33 41.77 -13.71
C GLU A 563 30.66 41.45 -12.37
N ALA A 564 31.47 40.75 -11.53
CA ALA A 564 31.30 40.61 -10.09
C ALA A 564 31.78 41.90 -9.35
N PRO A 565 31.53 42.04 -8.04
CA PRO A 565 32.49 41.75 -6.96
C PRO A 565 31.79 41.17 -5.72
N GLY A 566 32.40 40.46 -4.80
CA GLY A 566 33.69 40.47 -4.17
C GLY A 566 33.55 40.64 -2.65
N GLY A 567 34.17 39.79 -1.83
CA GLY A 567 34.46 39.98 -0.42
C GLY A 567 33.67 39.03 0.54
N GLY A 568 34.24 38.34 1.49
CA GLY A 568 35.54 38.18 2.08
C GLY A 568 35.39 37.25 3.28
N MET A 569 36.37 36.40 3.49
CA MET A 569 36.57 35.55 4.71
C MET A 569 37.03 36.45 5.90
N PRO A 570 37.19 35.92 7.18
CA PRO A 570 38.01 34.76 7.53
C PRO A 570 37.58 33.93 8.79
N GLY A 571 38.15 32.76 8.91
CA GLY A 571 39.00 32.25 10.00
C GLY A 571 38.41 31.20 10.89
N GLN A 572 38.92 30.11 11.05
CA GLN A 572 40.00 29.40 11.74
C GLN A 572 39.58 28.02 12.25
N ALA A 573 40.35 27.01 11.92
CA ALA A 573 40.41 25.72 12.57
C ALA A 573 41.40 25.77 13.78
N PRO A 574 41.54 24.77 14.65
CA PRO A 574 42.42 23.63 14.48
C PRO A 574 41.80 22.33 15.06
N GLY A 575 42.21 21.09 14.81
CA GLY A 575 43.49 20.44 14.56
C GLY A 575 43.48 19.09 15.26
N GLY A 576 44.12 18.05 14.69
CA GLY A 576 44.52 16.82 15.41
C GLY A 576 44.10 15.52 14.72
N THR A 577 44.83 14.99 13.85
CA THR A 577 45.92 13.95 13.83
C THR A 577 45.42 12.49 14.00
N GLY A 578 45.88 11.64 13.04
CA GLY A 578 46.05 10.18 13.19
C GLY A 578 45.68 9.39 11.95
N GLU A 579 46.57 9.29 11.07
CA GLU A 579 47.29 8.21 10.38
C GLU A 579 46.52 7.10 9.69
N LEU A 580 46.80 7.03 8.38
CA LEU A 580 46.65 5.89 7.46
C LEU A 580 47.89 5.00 7.52
N PRO A 581 47.93 3.74 7.03
CA PRO A 581 48.21 3.43 5.63
C PRO A 581 47.34 2.27 5.06
N GLY A 582 47.20 2.01 3.80
CA GLY A 582 47.84 2.31 2.55
C GLY A 582 47.67 1.15 1.57
N ALA A 583 47.64 1.44 0.29
CA ALA A 583 47.83 0.60 -0.89
C ALA A 583 46.60 -0.30 -1.34
N GLY A 584 46.18 -0.37 -2.55
CA GLY A 584 46.64 0.16 -3.85
C GLY A 584 46.01 -0.67 -4.98
N ASN A 585 45.93 -0.06 -6.16
CA ASN A 585 45.61 -0.62 -7.49
C ASN A 585 44.13 -0.82 -7.82
N GLY A 586 43.47 -0.13 -8.72
CA GLY A 586 43.84 0.34 -10.06
C GLY A 586 43.51 -0.70 -11.11
N ASN A 587 42.32 -0.61 -11.77
CA ASN A 587 42.26 -0.67 -13.23
C ASN A 587 40.87 -0.28 -13.74
N GLY A 588 40.82 0.77 -14.53
CA GLY A 588 39.66 1.14 -15.30
C GLY A 588 39.59 0.33 -16.60
N ASN A 589 38.37 0.13 -17.11
CA ASN A 589 38.19 0.08 -18.55
C ASN A 589 36.71 0.46 -18.88
N GLY A 590 36.59 1.60 -19.52
CA GLY A 590 35.36 2.00 -20.17
C GLY A 590 35.23 1.30 -21.51
N ASN A 591 34.01 1.02 -21.93
CA ASN A 591 33.68 0.97 -23.34
C ASN A 591 32.19 1.27 -23.54
N GLY A 592 31.90 2.35 -24.22
CA GLY A 592 30.61 2.65 -24.79
C GLY A 592 30.44 1.99 -26.16
N ASN A 593 29.20 1.79 -26.55
CA ASN A 593 28.65 1.74 -27.92
C ASN A 593 27.16 1.39 -27.78
N GLY A 594 26.18 2.06 -28.35
CA GLY A 594 26.08 2.61 -29.66
C GLY A 594 25.09 1.79 -30.47
N ASN A 595 23.85 2.25 -30.56
CA ASN A 595 22.85 2.22 -31.63
C ASN A 595 22.77 1.03 -32.64
N GLY A 596 21.54 0.65 -32.96
CA GLY A 596 21.20 -0.08 -34.22
C GLY A 596 19.72 -0.41 -34.31
N ASN A 597 18.99 0.37 -35.10
CA ASN A 597 17.64 0.14 -35.61
C ASN A 597 17.55 -1.08 -36.55
N GLY A 598 16.40 -1.72 -36.58
CA GLY A 598 16.03 -2.69 -37.63
C GLY A 598 14.52 -2.95 -37.68
N GLU A 599 13.94 -2.59 -38.83
CA GLU A 599 12.52 -2.66 -39.22
C GLU A 599 12.01 -4.06 -39.56
N LEU A 600 10.75 -4.26 -39.28
CA LEU A 600 9.57 -4.90 -39.87
C LEU A 600 9.70 -5.99 -41.04
N PRO A 601 8.66 -6.80 -41.33
CA PRO A 601 7.27 -6.42 -41.64
C PRO A 601 6.15 -7.37 -41.16
N GLY A 602 4.90 -6.91 -41.37
CA GLY A 602 3.62 -7.38 -40.91
C GLY A 602 3.00 -8.57 -41.68
N GLY A 603 1.85 -9.00 -41.19
CA GLY A 603 0.96 -9.98 -41.82
C GLY A 603 -0.38 -10.07 -41.08
N THR A 604 -1.42 -9.72 -41.80
CA THR A 604 -2.87 -9.76 -41.47
C THR A 604 -3.42 -11.18 -41.53
N GLY A 605 -4.48 -11.49 -40.78
CA GLY A 605 -5.28 -12.71 -40.93
C GLY A 605 -6.46 -12.81 -39.98
N GLU A 606 -7.63 -12.87 -40.59
CA GLU A 606 -9.00 -12.84 -40.06
C GLU A 606 -9.44 -14.05 -39.24
N MET A 607 -10.56 -13.81 -38.50
CA MET A 607 -11.41 -14.80 -37.80
C MET A 607 -12.21 -15.67 -38.78
N PRO A 608 -12.86 -16.79 -38.34
CA PRO A 608 -14.22 -16.73 -37.78
C PRO A 608 -14.62 -17.81 -36.73
N GLY A 609 -15.54 -17.45 -35.84
CA GLY A 609 -16.87 -17.96 -35.60
C GLY A 609 -17.16 -19.29 -34.89
N GLY A 610 -17.81 -19.20 -33.72
CA GLY A 610 -19.06 -19.86 -33.40
C GLY A 610 -19.07 -21.34 -32.91
N GLY A 611 -19.68 -21.56 -31.72
CA GLY A 611 -20.12 -22.91 -31.32
C GLY A 611 -20.64 -23.00 -29.89
N THR A 612 -21.95 -23.01 -29.73
CA THR A 612 -22.73 -23.27 -28.50
C THR A 612 -22.68 -24.74 -28.09
N GLY A 613 -22.63 -25.01 -26.78
CA GLY A 613 -22.83 -26.35 -26.22
C GLY A 613 -23.09 -26.36 -24.72
N THR A 614 -24.32 -26.65 -24.36
CA THR A 614 -24.84 -26.87 -23.00
C THR A 614 -24.45 -28.24 -22.45
N GLY A 615 -24.15 -28.32 -21.12
CA GLY A 615 -24.01 -29.63 -20.45
C GLY A 615 -23.64 -29.53 -18.96
N ARG A 616 -24.42 -30.15 -18.16
CA ARG A 616 -24.67 -30.10 -16.71
C ARG A 616 -23.67 -30.84 -15.82
N THR A 617 -23.49 -30.27 -14.62
CA THR A 617 -23.33 -30.86 -13.26
C THR A 617 -22.25 -31.91 -13.00
N GLY A 618 -21.38 -31.55 -12.04
CA GLY A 618 -20.54 -32.47 -11.25
C GLY A 618 -19.58 -31.66 -10.37
N GLY A 619 -19.84 -31.59 -9.04
CA GLY A 619 -18.98 -30.91 -8.10
C GLY A 619 -17.62 -31.61 -7.99
N GLY A 620 -16.57 -30.86 -8.25
CA GLY A 620 -15.19 -31.21 -8.03
C GLY A 620 -14.43 -29.92 -7.98
N PHE A 621 -13.47 -29.77 -7.10
CA PHE A 621 -12.56 -28.64 -7.04
C PHE A 621 -11.95 -28.37 -8.41
N GLY A 622 -12.66 -27.61 -9.21
CA GLY A 622 -12.23 -27.15 -10.51
C GLY A 622 -11.42 -25.90 -10.32
N GLY A 623 -10.12 -25.98 -10.61
CA GLY A 623 -9.29 -24.82 -10.82
C GLY A 623 -9.99 -23.96 -11.87
N GLY A 624 -10.43 -22.74 -11.49
CA GLY A 624 -10.97 -21.73 -12.38
C GLY A 624 -9.93 -21.42 -13.43
N GLY A 625 -10.20 -21.90 -14.67
CA GLY A 625 -9.34 -21.69 -15.81
C GLY A 625 -9.16 -20.20 -16.05
N MET A 626 -7.91 -19.76 -16.07
CA MET A 626 -7.51 -18.53 -16.74
C MET A 626 -7.78 -18.69 -18.23
N GLY A 627 -8.94 -18.25 -18.67
CA GLY A 627 -9.22 -18.06 -20.08
C GLY A 627 -8.52 -16.80 -20.57
N GLY A 628 -7.66 -16.95 -21.55
CA GLY A 628 -7.26 -15.84 -22.40
C GLY A 628 -5.76 -15.66 -22.60
N GLY A 629 -5.20 -16.32 -23.59
CA GLY A 629 -4.10 -15.79 -24.40
C GLY A 629 -2.68 -15.86 -23.83
N GLY A 630 -1.91 -16.81 -24.30
CA GLY A 630 -0.46 -16.77 -24.22
C GLY A 630 0.15 -17.71 -23.20
N ASN A 631 0.50 -18.90 -23.65
CA ASN A 631 1.37 -19.89 -23.03
C ASN A 631 2.64 -19.25 -22.43
N ARG A 632 2.60 -18.80 -21.16
CA ARG A 632 3.79 -18.47 -20.33
C ARG A 632 3.42 -18.52 -18.86
N GLY A 633 3.74 -19.62 -18.16
CA GLY A 633 3.84 -19.70 -16.71
C GLY A 633 2.76 -20.46 -15.95
N GLY A 634 2.00 -21.34 -16.57
CA GLY A 634 1.27 -22.40 -15.87
C GLY A 634 2.27 -23.41 -15.35
N VAL A 635 2.11 -23.82 -14.07
CA VAL A 635 2.88 -24.95 -13.51
C VAL A 635 2.59 -26.16 -14.39
N ASP A 636 3.63 -26.77 -14.93
CA ASP A 636 3.49 -27.94 -15.80
C ASP A 636 2.88 -29.10 -15.01
N SER A 637 1.66 -29.48 -15.37
CA SER A 637 0.93 -30.58 -14.73
C SER A 637 1.66 -31.92 -14.90
N ASP A 638 2.34 -32.07 -16.04
CA ASP A 638 3.08 -33.29 -16.36
C ASP A 638 4.35 -33.38 -15.52
N LEU A 639 5.02 -32.22 -15.27
CA LEU A 639 6.12 -32.13 -14.30
C LEU A 639 5.66 -32.53 -12.89
N ILE A 640 4.54 -31.98 -12.41
CA ILE A 640 4.00 -32.33 -11.08
C ILE A 640 3.70 -33.83 -10.99
N ALA A 641 3.06 -34.39 -12.02
CA ALA A 641 2.73 -35.81 -12.06
C ALA A 641 4.01 -36.69 -12.03
N TYR A 642 5.03 -36.29 -12.81
CA TYR A 642 6.33 -36.94 -12.81
C TYR A 642 7.00 -36.90 -11.44
N LEU A 643 7.09 -35.73 -10.80
CA LEU A 643 7.71 -35.55 -9.49
C LEU A 643 6.99 -36.33 -8.39
N LYS A 644 5.66 -36.37 -8.40
CA LYS A 644 4.85 -37.18 -7.45
C LYS A 644 5.13 -38.64 -7.60
N LYS A 645 5.26 -39.15 -8.83
CA LYS A 645 5.54 -40.56 -9.11
C LYS A 645 6.94 -40.99 -8.65
N HIS A 646 7.92 -40.08 -8.70
CA HIS A 646 9.33 -40.34 -8.42
C HIS A 646 9.82 -39.67 -7.12
N ARG A 647 8.90 -39.43 -6.18
CA ARG A 647 9.21 -38.72 -4.92
C ARG A 647 10.07 -39.54 -3.98
N ASP A 648 10.02 -40.87 -4.08
CA ASP A 648 10.83 -41.85 -3.32
C ASP A 648 10.80 -41.62 -1.79
N GLY A 649 9.65 -41.18 -1.23
CA GLY A 649 9.47 -40.94 0.20
C GLY A 649 9.99 -39.59 0.71
N ALA A 650 10.52 -38.73 -0.16
CA ALA A 650 11.03 -37.41 0.24
C ALA A 650 9.97 -36.52 0.89
N THR A 651 10.37 -35.69 1.84
CA THR A 651 9.49 -34.72 2.50
C THR A 651 9.03 -33.65 1.53
N TRP A 652 9.94 -33.11 0.71
CA TRP A 652 9.66 -32.06 -0.25
C TRP A 652 9.65 -32.61 -1.68
N LEU A 653 8.65 -32.19 -2.44
CA LEU A 653 8.48 -32.58 -3.84
C LEU A 653 9.60 -32.02 -4.73
N LEU A 654 10.01 -30.79 -4.47
CA LEU A 654 10.93 -30.03 -5.30
C LEU A 654 11.53 -28.87 -4.48
N ALA A 655 12.74 -28.42 -4.85
CA ALA A 655 13.30 -27.17 -4.43
C ALA A 655 13.39 -26.21 -5.63
N VAL A 656 12.92 -24.98 -5.46
CA VAL A 656 12.94 -23.92 -6.49
C VAL A 656 13.55 -22.63 -5.96
N SER A 657 13.97 -21.73 -6.86
CA SER A 657 14.75 -20.56 -6.49
C SER A 657 14.00 -19.50 -5.67
N ASN A 658 12.69 -19.32 -5.88
CA ASN A 658 11.95 -18.22 -5.26
C ASN A 658 10.62 -18.66 -4.65
N SER A 659 10.12 -17.86 -3.70
CA SER A 659 8.92 -18.16 -2.93
C SER A 659 7.62 -18.09 -3.74
N GLN A 660 7.55 -17.31 -4.81
CA GLN A 660 6.37 -17.22 -5.65
C GLN A 660 6.15 -18.53 -6.42
N SER A 661 7.23 -19.06 -7.03
CA SER A 661 7.20 -20.34 -7.73
C SER A 661 6.93 -21.49 -6.77
N ALA A 662 7.57 -21.50 -5.60
CA ALA A 662 7.33 -22.52 -4.58
C ALA A 662 5.86 -22.56 -4.17
N ALA A 663 5.29 -21.44 -3.77
CA ALA A 663 3.89 -21.35 -3.36
C ALA A 663 2.92 -21.73 -4.49
N GLN A 664 3.22 -21.36 -5.74
CA GLN A 664 2.40 -21.71 -6.89
C GLN A 664 2.38 -23.24 -7.12
N ILE A 665 3.56 -23.89 -7.04
CA ILE A 665 3.67 -25.35 -7.17
C ILE A 665 2.99 -26.04 -5.99
N GLU A 666 3.16 -25.56 -4.75
CA GLU A 666 2.49 -26.08 -3.57
C GLU A 666 0.97 -26.07 -3.70
N LEU A 667 0.40 -24.93 -4.06
CA LEU A 667 -1.05 -24.76 -4.22
C LEU A 667 -1.61 -25.65 -5.34
N SER A 668 -0.82 -25.87 -6.41
CA SER A 668 -1.23 -26.71 -7.53
C SER A 668 -1.04 -28.20 -7.24
N SER A 669 0.07 -28.57 -6.61
CA SER A 669 0.41 -29.95 -6.31
C SER A 669 -0.19 -30.47 -5.01
N GLN A 670 -0.50 -29.58 -4.06
CA GLN A 670 -0.87 -29.90 -2.67
C GLN A 670 0.24 -30.70 -1.94
N GLU A 671 1.50 -30.43 -2.31
CA GLU A 671 2.70 -31.05 -1.74
C GLU A 671 3.72 -29.99 -1.32
N PRO A 672 4.54 -30.23 -0.27
CA PRO A 672 5.55 -29.30 0.19
C PRO A 672 6.62 -29.02 -0.87
N VAL A 673 6.98 -27.75 -1.05
CA VAL A 673 8.01 -27.30 -2.00
C VAL A 673 8.95 -26.32 -1.29
N ILE A 674 10.26 -26.51 -1.45
CA ILE A 674 11.25 -25.59 -0.88
C ILE A 674 11.41 -24.35 -1.73
N SER A 675 11.31 -23.17 -1.11
CA SER A 675 11.85 -21.93 -1.63
C SER A 675 13.28 -21.75 -1.14
N MET A 676 14.26 -21.81 -2.04
CA MET A 676 15.68 -21.82 -1.65
C MET A 676 16.19 -20.47 -1.14
N TRP A 677 15.74 -19.38 -1.75
CA TRP A 677 16.31 -18.03 -1.51
C TRP A 677 15.25 -16.96 -1.24
N GLY A 678 14.09 -17.36 -0.76
CA GLY A 678 13.06 -16.45 -0.27
C GLY A 678 12.32 -15.67 -1.35
N PHE A 679 11.65 -14.61 -0.90
CA PHE A 679 10.80 -13.77 -1.78
C PHE A 679 11.65 -12.87 -2.70
N THR A 680 12.72 -12.31 -2.19
CA THR A 680 13.63 -11.40 -2.94
C THR A 680 14.72 -12.15 -3.71
N GLY A 681 14.94 -13.42 -3.41
CA GLY A 681 16.05 -14.21 -3.95
C GLY A 681 17.39 -13.98 -3.23
N SER A 682 17.38 -13.27 -2.10
CA SER A 682 18.59 -12.91 -1.34
C SER A 682 18.75 -13.65 0.00
N ASP A 683 17.74 -14.42 0.42
CA ASP A 683 17.82 -15.18 1.67
C ASP A 683 18.87 -16.30 1.59
N ASN A 684 19.67 -16.48 2.62
CA ASN A 684 20.71 -17.52 2.68
C ASN A 684 20.16 -18.86 3.23
N ALA A 685 18.90 -19.17 2.95
CA ALA A 685 18.21 -20.35 3.54
C ALA A 685 18.76 -21.69 3.02
N MET A 686 19.07 -21.78 1.71
CA MET A 686 19.67 -22.97 1.12
C MET A 686 21.16 -22.76 0.86
N THR A 687 21.99 -23.36 1.69
CA THR A 687 23.43 -23.46 1.48
C THR A 687 23.80 -24.83 0.92
N VAL A 688 25.00 -25.01 0.36
CA VAL A 688 25.48 -26.33 -0.10
C VAL A 688 25.48 -27.36 1.03
N ALA A 689 25.85 -26.93 2.25
CA ALA A 689 25.80 -27.82 3.42
C ALA A 689 24.37 -28.27 3.75
N LYS A 690 23.42 -27.34 3.73
CA LYS A 690 22.01 -27.67 3.99
C LYS A 690 21.39 -28.54 2.90
N LEU A 691 21.76 -28.30 1.65
CA LEU A 691 21.32 -29.15 0.52
C LEU A 691 21.83 -30.57 0.69
N LYS A 692 23.13 -30.74 1.00
CA LYS A 692 23.72 -32.06 1.27
C LYS A 692 23.03 -32.78 2.43
N GLU A 693 22.74 -32.08 3.51
CA GLU A 693 21.99 -32.62 4.66
C GLU A 693 20.63 -33.19 4.24
N LEU A 694 19.85 -32.41 3.46
CA LEU A 694 18.53 -32.79 3.02
C LEU A 694 18.54 -33.98 2.05
N VAL A 695 19.49 -33.99 1.11
CA VAL A 695 19.66 -35.09 0.15
C VAL A 695 20.13 -36.35 0.86
N LYS A 696 21.14 -36.26 1.74
CA LYS A 696 21.65 -37.40 2.53
C LYS A 696 20.57 -38.05 3.42
N ALA A 697 19.68 -37.19 3.96
CA ALA A 697 18.55 -37.63 4.78
C ALA A 697 17.36 -38.17 3.94
N GLY A 698 17.44 -38.22 2.61
CA GLY A 698 16.36 -38.62 1.71
C GLY A 698 15.12 -37.71 1.76
N LYS A 699 15.29 -36.49 2.23
CA LYS A 699 14.19 -35.53 2.38
C LYS A 699 13.91 -34.69 1.12
N LEU A 700 14.86 -34.62 0.20
CA LEU A 700 14.79 -33.89 -1.05
C LEU A 700 15.57 -34.63 -2.13
N HIS A 701 14.95 -34.90 -3.29
CA HIS A 701 15.58 -35.51 -4.45
C HIS A 701 15.63 -34.61 -5.68
N TYR A 702 14.69 -33.65 -5.80
CA TYR A 702 14.57 -32.84 -6.99
C TYR A 702 14.85 -31.35 -6.70
N ILE A 703 15.66 -30.74 -7.56
CA ILE A 703 16.00 -29.33 -7.48
C ILE A 703 15.95 -28.70 -8.86
N GLN A 704 15.34 -27.55 -8.98
CA GLN A 704 15.29 -26.79 -10.23
C GLN A 704 16.20 -25.57 -10.10
N VAL A 705 17.24 -25.50 -10.91
CA VAL A 705 18.20 -24.39 -10.99
C VAL A 705 18.19 -23.80 -12.39
N GLY A 706 18.51 -22.51 -12.50
CA GLY A 706 18.30 -21.76 -13.74
C GLY A 706 16.84 -21.38 -13.93
N GLY A 707 16.56 -20.62 -14.94
CA GLY A 707 15.24 -20.06 -15.22
C GLY A 707 15.19 -18.59 -14.89
N SER A 708 14.97 -17.80 -15.93
CA SER A 708 14.74 -16.36 -15.82
C SER A 708 13.38 -16.09 -15.17
N GLY A 709 13.27 -16.37 -13.88
CA GLY A 709 12.18 -15.83 -13.09
C GLY A 709 12.33 -14.32 -13.03
N MET A 710 11.52 -13.60 -13.80
CA MET A 710 11.48 -12.14 -13.89
C MET A 710 12.84 -11.48 -14.20
N ARG A 711 13.14 -11.31 -15.44
CA ARG A 711 14.10 -10.32 -15.95
C ARG A 711 13.57 -8.93 -15.61
N GLY A 712 13.83 -8.49 -14.38
CA GLY A 712 13.37 -7.21 -13.82
C GLY A 712 13.72 -7.12 -12.35
N GLY A 713 14.99 -7.05 -12.01
CA GLY A 713 15.52 -6.33 -10.87
C GLY A 713 15.11 -6.73 -9.46
N MET A 714 15.13 -8.03 -9.08
CA MET A 714 15.18 -8.48 -7.68
C MET A 714 15.94 -9.81 -7.52
N GLY A 715 16.82 -10.14 -8.44
CA GLY A 715 17.73 -11.29 -8.29
C GLY A 715 19.07 -10.82 -7.76
N GLY A 716 19.23 -10.79 -6.45
CA GLY A 716 20.55 -10.74 -5.85
C GLY A 716 21.31 -11.99 -6.31
N ASN A 717 22.33 -11.82 -7.15
CA ASN A 717 23.29 -12.87 -7.46
C ASN A 717 24.20 -13.00 -6.23
N ASN A 718 23.70 -13.67 -5.16
CA ASN A 718 24.51 -13.86 -3.98
C ASN A 718 25.47 -15.07 -4.19
N SER A 719 26.59 -15.05 -3.51
CA SER A 719 27.61 -16.10 -3.60
C SER A 719 27.07 -17.48 -3.20
N VAL A 720 26.06 -17.51 -2.32
CA VAL A 720 25.41 -18.75 -1.83
C VAL A 720 24.60 -19.42 -2.94
N SER A 721 23.78 -18.65 -3.66
CA SER A 721 22.96 -19.20 -4.76
C SER A 721 23.83 -19.71 -5.91
N SER A 722 24.90 -18.98 -6.21
CA SER A 722 25.88 -19.37 -7.23
C SER A 722 26.61 -20.67 -6.84
N ALA A 723 27.01 -20.79 -5.58
CA ALA A 723 27.68 -22.00 -5.07
C ALA A 723 26.77 -23.22 -5.09
N VAL A 724 25.49 -23.09 -4.70
CA VAL A 724 24.51 -24.17 -4.76
C VAL A 724 24.25 -24.58 -6.21
N THR A 725 24.08 -23.62 -7.10
CA THR A 725 23.84 -23.90 -8.53
C THR A 725 25.01 -24.65 -9.15
N ALA A 726 26.24 -24.18 -8.92
CA ALA A 726 27.45 -24.84 -9.41
C ALA A 726 27.60 -26.27 -8.84
N TRP A 727 27.31 -26.46 -7.55
CA TRP A 727 27.35 -27.78 -6.93
C TRP A 727 26.32 -28.74 -7.52
N VAL A 728 25.07 -28.30 -7.71
CA VAL A 728 23.98 -29.10 -8.32
C VAL A 728 24.31 -29.49 -9.76
N GLN A 729 24.86 -28.55 -10.54
CA GLN A 729 25.28 -28.84 -11.93
C GLN A 729 26.44 -29.83 -12.00
N LYS A 730 27.31 -29.86 -10.98
CA LYS A 730 28.46 -30.77 -10.94
C LYS A 730 28.11 -32.18 -10.51
N TYR A 731 27.19 -32.33 -9.54
CA TYR A 731 26.92 -33.62 -8.89
C TYR A 731 25.53 -34.18 -9.19
N GLY A 732 24.59 -33.34 -9.61
CA GLY A 732 23.22 -33.76 -9.91
C GLY A 732 23.07 -34.31 -11.33
N THR A 733 22.15 -35.26 -11.48
CA THR A 733 21.76 -35.81 -12.77
C THR A 733 20.65 -34.97 -13.40
N ALA A 734 20.92 -34.35 -14.54
CA ALA A 734 19.93 -33.56 -15.26
C ALA A 734 18.78 -34.44 -15.78
N VAL A 735 17.54 -34.12 -15.44
CA VAL A 735 16.34 -34.80 -15.92
C VAL A 735 15.95 -34.21 -17.27
N LYS A 736 15.89 -35.05 -18.30
CA LYS A 736 15.50 -34.64 -19.64
C LYS A 736 14.04 -34.18 -19.65
N GLU A 737 13.76 -33.09 -20.33
CA GLU A 737 12.41 -32.54 -20.45
C GLU A 737 11.42 -33.58 -21.08
N SER A 738 11.88 -34.43 -21.99
CA SER A 738 11.10 -35.53 -22.53
C SER A 738 10.65 -36.60 -21.52
N ALA A 739 11.22 -36.61 -20.32
CA ALA A 739 10.80 -37.55 -19.25
C ALA A 739 9.52 -37.08 -18.57
N TYR A 740 9.20 -35.79 -18.62
CA TYR A 740 8.02 -35.22 -17.94
C TYR A 740 7.12 -34.37 -18.86
N SER A 741 7.57 -33.95 -20.05
CA SER A 741 6.75 -33.18 -21.01
C SER A 741 6.27 -34.11 -22.14
N LYS A 742 4.96 -34.28 -22.27
CA LYS A 742 4.33 -34.94 -23.41
C LYS A 742 4.22 -33.93 -24.54
N THR A 743 5.26 -33.82 -25.37
CA THR A 743 5.21 -32.98 -26.59
C THR A 743 4.17 -33.54 -27.55
N THR A 744 3.02 -32.90 -27.68
CA THR A 744 2.13 -33.08 -28.82
C THR A 744 2.86 -32.53 -30.05
N THR A 745 3.51 -33.39 -30.77
CA THR A 745 4.12 -33.07 -32.06
C THR A 745 3.00 -32.82 -33.06
N SER A 746 2.52 -31.58 -33.15
CA SER A 746 1.76 -31.10 -34.31
C SER A 746 2.79 -30.88 -35.41
N GLY A 747 2.88 -31.83 -36.33
CA GLY A 747 3.76 -31.76 -37.48
C GLY A 747 3.48 -30.53 -38.34
N SER A 748 4.45 -29.65 -38.40
CA SER A 748 4.59 -28.65 -39.45
C SER A 748 5.96 -28.87 -40.08
N THR A 749 5.97 -29.70 -41.11
CA THR A 749 7.10 -29.89 -42.00
C THR A 749 7.26 -28.62 -42.83
N SER A 750 8.13 -27.74 -42.47
CA SER A 750 8.65 -26.71 -43.37
C SER A 750 10.13 -26.96 -43.61
N ASN A 751 10.38 -27.51 -44.77
CA ASN A 751 11.68 -27.67 -45.39
C ASN A 751 12.27 -26.29 -45.70
N SER A 752 13.31 -25.85 -45.02
CA SER A 752 14.15 -24.76 -45.49
C SER A 752 15.61 -25.11 -45.28
N LYS A 753 16.30 -25.14 -46.40
CA LYS A 753 17.73 -25.40 -46.55
C LYS A 753 18.56 -24.40 -45.74
N SER A 754 19.51 -24.93 -45.00
CA SER A 754 20.53 -24.22 -44.28
C SER A 754 21.48 -23.44 -45.19
N SER A 755 21.70 -22.17 -44.87
CA SER A 755 22.93 -21.45 -45.18
C SER A 755 23.61 -21.10 -43.89
N SER A 756 24.82 -21.60 -43.76
CA SER A 756 25.72 -21.41 -42.62
C SER A 756 26.17 -19.96 -42.51
N SER A 757 25.87 -19.31 -41.39
CA SER A 757 26.60 -18.17 -40.89
C SER A 757 26.73 -18.30 -39.36
N SER A 758 27.98 -18.28 -38.93
CA SER A 758 28.44 -18.34 -37.56
C SER A 758 27.85 -17.21 -36.75
N SER A 759 26.96 -17.52 -35.81
CA SER A 759 26.53 -16.63 -34.74
C SER A 759 26.71 -17.35 -33.38
N SER A 760 27.36 -16.68 -32.45
CA SER A 760 27.62 -17.10 -31.09
C SER A 760 26.33 -17.58 -30.39
N PRO A 761 26.36 -18.62 -29.55
CA PRO A 761 25.16 -19.14 -28.91
C PRO A 761 24.66 -18.13 -27.88
N SER A 762 23.54 -17.49 -28.18
CA SER A 762 22.71 -16.85 -27.16
C SER A 762 22.25 -17.94 -26.18
N GLN A 763 22.81 -18.00 -25.00
CA GLN A 763 22.35 -18.87 -23.92
C GLN A 763 20.90 -18.51 -23.56
N SER A 764 19.96 -19.26 -24.13
CA SER A 764 18.60 -19.35 -23.57
C SER A 764 18.73 -20.07 -22.22
N THR A 765 18.62 -19.33 -21.11
CA THR A 765 18.60 -19.89 -19.77
C THR A 765 17.28 -20.61 -19.52
N THR A 766 17.12 -21.80 -20.04
CA THR A 766 16.06 -22.74 -19.67
C THR A 766 16.33 -23.25 -18.26
N SER A 767 15.32 -23.25 -17.39
CA SER A 767 15.43 -23.87 -16.08
C SER A 767 15.60 -25.37 -16.22
N THR A 768 16.63 -25.92 -15.59
CA THR A 768 16.92 -27.35 -15.69
C THR A 768 16.59 -28.04 -14.35
N LEU A 769 15.83 -29.14 -14.44
CA LEU A 769 15.53 -30.01 -13.31
C LEU A 769 16.70 -31.00 -13.11
N TYR A 770 17.17 -31.13 -11.89
CA TYR A 770 18.17 -32.10 -11.50
C TYR A 770 17.62 -33.04 -10.45
N ARG A 771 18.01 -34.33 -10.55
CA ARG A 771 17.85 -35.32 -9.50
C ARG A 771 19.14 -35.46 -8.71
N LEU A 772 19.03 -35.56 -7.39
CA LEU A 772 20.09 -35.77 -6.43
C LEU A 772 19.75 -36.96 -5.57
N ASP A 773 20.63 -37.93 -5.54
CA ASP A 773 20.49 -39.14 -4.69
C ASP A 773 21.50 -39.11 -3.51
N PRO A 774 21.26 -39.81 -2.40
CA PRO A 774 22.18 -39.81 -1.24
C PRO A 774 23.62 -40.20 -1.59
N SER A 775 23.84 -40.99 -2.66
CA SER A 775 25.15 -41.32 -3.19
C SER A 775 25.93 -40.15 -3.74
N ASP A 776 25.24 -39.09 -4.23
CA ASP A 776 25.86 -37.93 -4.86
C ASP A 776 26.46 -36.95 -3.84
N VAL A 777 26.20 -37.18 -2.55
CA VAL A 777 26.63 -36.33 -1.43
C VAL A 777 27.61 -37.01 -0.46
N SER A 778 28.07 -38.22 -0.81
CA SER A 778 29.04 -38.99 -0.03
C SER A 778 30.43 -38.35 -0.01
#